data_3b822ffa1b4fb9761895a5f5e88c76f2
#
_entry.id   3b822ffa1b4fb9761895a5f5e88c76f2
#
_cell.length_a   1.000
_cell.length_b   1.000
_cell.length_c   1.000
_cell.angle_alpha   90.00
_cell.angle_beta   90.00
_cell.angle_gamma   90.00
#
_symmetry.space_group_name_H-M   'P 1'
#
loop_
_entity.id
_entity.type
_entity.pdbx_description
1 polymer ?
#
loop_
_entity_poly.entity_id
_entity_poly.type
_entity_poly.pdbx_seq_one_letter_code
_entity_poly.pdbx_strand_id
1 'polypeptide(L)'
;MKSVAVLPGDGIGPEVVSAVLPVLDRMGLPLEFRFGEVGWTSWCETGNAVPQSTWDLLAETDTCLLGAITSKPLREAEAELAEHLRGTGLRYVSPVVQLRQKLSLYANVRPVADVHADRFAFSVIRENTEGLYAGLDFHGLGPALWDVVKDHPNAAATGPELTSATLRLQTQFGIDRLLRFGFEHARQNGYRLLSLADKPNVLRESSNHLRGRLELISQEYPEIETEILNVDALALWMVRRPERFGVIVAENMFGDILSDLGAGVMGGLGLAPSGNIGEHGSYFEPVHGSAPSMAGRQKANPMALFLTASQLLRHLDLPAPAEQIRSAVRAVARARRAVTYDLGGTATTPVAAAAVEKALSGTVEVRQASVIAVGDELLSGAIADTNSTAVSKLLDQAGYQVRSRATVGDTLADIQDAVRARIGVDEVVAVLGGLGPTSDDVTRDGVAAACGLPLEFSEQAWQAVCARLESFNLPVHEDNRRQAQFPVGAELLPNANGTAWGARVEVSGTTVLMLPGPPKECLPMAENAVAALPGATRSESSRWRLLGVIEGDIAADVDAVLAPIGDQARVSYLWSYPYVDVTVSRPAGSAPLPEGLERVLGPHTVSRDGRDAFAELAAGGPFTLSTVDLDFAEKEFLSGVGDTGTGPELSITGGAEWSGGPTEFSGTLALTAEVTSGGRTSTYQLSVPKRGPEVADNAAAFFAWSAARALNEGEKPMSELASESLSTGSARSAAPSASEVRR
;
A
#
# COMPACT_ATOMS: atom_id res chain seq x y z
N MET A 1 3.58 35.84 6.00
CA MET A 1 2.68 34.81 5.47
C MET A 1 2.98 34.74 3.99
N LYS A 2 3.18 33.56 3.41
CA LYS A 2 3.44 33.38 1.98
C LYS A 2 2.14 33.22 1.23
N SER A 3 2.01 33.82 0.05
CA SER A 3 0.80 33.76 -0.77
C SER A 3 0.97 32.77 -1.93
N VAL A 4 -0.03 31.91 -2.12
CA VAL A 4 -0.03 30.86 -3.14
C VAL A 4 -1.27 31.01 -4.02
N ALA A 5 -1.06 31.26 -5.32
CA ALA A 5 -2.14 31.18 -6.29
C ALA A 5 -2.56 29.72 -6.46
N VAL A 6 -3.85 29.43 -6.43
CA VAL A 6 -4.41 28.11 -6.68
C VAL A 6 -5.22 28.13 -7.96
N LEU A 7 -4.79 27.35 -8.92
CA LEU A 7 -5.41 27.24 -10.24
C LEU A 7 -5.91 25.78 -10.42
N PRO A 8 -7.18 25.46 -10.07
CA PRO A 8 -7.67 24.08 -10.16
C PRO A 8 -7.61 23.49 -11.57
N GLY A 9 -7.82 24.31 -12.61
CA GLY A 9 -7.78 23.89 -14.00
C GLY A 9 -8.98 23.03 -14.39
N ASP A 10 -8.73 21.97 -15.16
CA ASP A 10 -9.73 21.18 -15.88
C ASP A 10 -9.82 19.73 -15.36
N GLY A 11 -10.91 19.07 -15.72
CA GLY A 11 -11.08 17.63 -15.54
C GLY A 11 -10.98 17.17 -14.09
N ILE A 12 -9.99 16.34 -13.77
CA ILE A 12 -9.75 15.87 -12.39
C ILE A 12 -9.03 16.93 -11.51
N GLY A 13 -8.52 18.03 -12.10
CA GLY A 13 -7.82 19.07 -11.37
C GLY A 13 -8.62 19.64 -10.18
N PRO A 14 -9.87 20.12 -10.38
CA PRO A 14 -10.72 20.57 -9.28
C PRO A 14 -10.96 19.47 -8.21
N GLU A 15 -11.08 18.21 -8.61
CA GLU A 15 -11.29 17.08 -7.71
C GLU A 15 -10.09 16.88 -6.78
N VAL A 16 -8.88 16.81 -7.33
CA VAL A 16 -7.67 16.60 -6.50
C VAL A 16 -7.33 17.84 -5.67
N VAL A 17 -7.55 19.05 -6.19
CA VAL A 17 -7.33 20.30 -5.44
C VAL A 17 -8.27 20.39 -4.24
N SER A 18 -9.57 20.10 -4.42
CA SER A 18 -10.55 20.13 -3.33
C SER A 18 -10.31 19.06 -2.26
N ALA A 19 -9.65 17.96 -2.61
CA ALA A 19 -9.28 16.93 -1.66
C ALA A 19 -8.00 17.28 -0.86
N VAL A 20 -7.04 17.99 -1.46
CA VAL A 20 -5.73 18.26 -0.85
C VAL A 20 -5.71 19.57 -0.06
N LEU A 21 -6.28 20.66 -0.59
CA LEU A 21 -6.19 21.98 0.06
C LEU A 21 -6.74 22.02 1.49
N PRO A 22 -7.89 21.41 1.83
CA PRO A 22 -8.38 21.42 3.20
C PRO A 22 -7.42 20.73 4.19
N VAL A 23 -6.64 19.75 3.72
CA VAL A 23 -5.61 19.08 4.54
C VAL A 23 -4.43 20.03 4.79
N LEU A 24 -3.96 20.74 3.76
CA LEU A 24 -2.90 21.73 3.90
C LEU A 24 -3.30 22.89 4.82
N ASP A 25 -4.55 23.34 4.74
CA ASP A 25 -5.10 24.40 5.59
C ASP A 25 -5.11 23.99 7.08
N ARG A 26 -5.54 22.74 7.35
CA ARG A 26 -5.51 22.18 8.71
C ARG A 26 -4.13 21.95 9.30
N MET A 27 -3.08 21.92 8.48
CA MET A 27 -1.70 21.90 8.99
C MET A 27 -1.27 23.20 9.65
N GLY A 28 -2.07 24.28 9.55
CA GLY A 28 -1.77 25.59 10.17
C GLY A 28 -0.51 26.26 9.63
N LEU A 29 -0.21 26.06 8.35
CA LEU A 29 0.97 26.61 7.70
C LEU A 29 0.82 28.13 7.50
N PRO A 30 1.93 28.90 7.48
CA PRO A 30 1.89 30.35 7.26
C PRO A 30 1.65 30.69 5.77
N LEU A 31 0.59 30.11 5.19
CA LEU A 31 0.21 30.26 3.78
C LEU A 31 -1.16 30.92 3.65
N GLU A 32 -1.32 31.69 2.58
CA GLU A 32 -2.59 32.23 2.10
C GLU A 32 -2.86 31.68 0.71
N PHE A 33 -3.99 30.99 0.54
CA PHE A 33 -4.39 30.43 -0.75
C PHE A 33 -5.38 31.39 -1.45
N ARG A 34 -5.05 31.80 -2.67
CA ARG A 34 -5.87 32.69 -3.50
C ARG A 34 -6.22 32.00 -4.81
N PHE A 35 -7.50 31.89 -5.13
CA PHE A 35 -7.97 31.15 -6.30
C PHE A 35 -8.01 32.01 -7.57
N GLY A 36 -7.64 31.39 -8.68
CA GLY A 36 -7.75 31.95 -10.04
C GLY A 36 -8.31 30.94 -11.04
N GLU A 37 -8.75 31.44 -12.17
CA GLU A 37 -9.32 30.62 -13.25
C GLU A 37 -8.26 30.36 -14.33
N VAL A 38 -8.26 29.14 -14.87
CA VAL A 38 -7.35 28.73 -15.96
C VAL A 38 -7.90 27.48 -16.65
N GLY A 39 -7.62 27.34 -17.92
CA GLY A 39 -7.83 26.09 -18.62
C GLY A 39 -8.89 26.14 -19.72
N TRP A 40 -9.43 24.96 -20.01
CA TRP A 40 -10.32 24.73 -21.14
C TRP A 40 -11.69 25.40 -20.98
N THR A 41 -12.25 25.38 -19.77
CA THR A 41 -13.53 26.03 -19.48
C THR A 41 -13.42 27.53 -19.73
N SER A 42 -12.37 28.17 -19.21
CA SER A 42 -12.11 29.59 -19.44
C SER A 42 -11.93 29.91 -20.93
N TRP A 43 -11.21 29.07 -21.69
CA TRP A 43 -11.09 29.19 -23.13
C TRP A 43 -12.44 29.16 -23.83
N CYS A 44 -13.26 28.12 -23.55
CA CYS A 44 -14.56 27.93 -24.18
C CYS A 44 -15.52 29.11 -23.96
N GLU A 45 -15.52 29.68 -22.76
CA GLU A 45 -16.43 30.75 -22.35
C GLU A 45 -15.98 32.15 -22.76
N THR A 46 -14.67 32.41 -22.72
CA THR A 46 -14.12 33.76 -22.88
C THR A 46 -13.18 33.93 -24.08
N GLY A 47 -12.75 32.84 -24.73
CA GLY A 47 -11.70 32.85 -25.75
C GLY A 47 -10.29 33.09 -25.18
N ASN A 48 -10.12 33.02 -23.86
CA ASN A 48 -8.84 33.20 -23.20
C ASN A 48 -8.61 32.08 -22.17
N ALA A 49 -7.62 31.26 -22.40
CA ALA A 49 -7.32 30.13 -21.53
C ALA A 49 -6.61 30.53 -20.22
N VAL A 50 -6.07 31.73 -20.12
CA VAL A 50 -5.49 32.33 -18.92
C VAL A 50 -5.99 33.79 -18.83
N PRO A 51 -7.10 34.07 -18.12
CA PRO A 51 -7.65 35.42 -17.97
C PRO A 51 -6.65 36.42 -17.40
N GLN A 52 -6.86 37.72 -17.68
CA GLN A 52 -6.00 38.77 -17.16
C GLN A 52 -5.97 38.81 -15.64
N SER A 53 -7.12 38.56 -14.99
CA SER A 53 -7.22 38.45 -13.53
C SER A 53 -6.31 37.36 -12.94
N THR A 54 -6.10 36.27 -13.69
CA THR A 54 -5.16 35.20 -13.27
C THR A 54 -3.72 35.64 -13.43
N TRP A 55 -3.39 36.43 -14.48
CA TRP A 55 -2.05 37.04 -14.60
C TRP A 55 -1.75 38.05 -13.48
N ASP A 56 -2.74 38.85 -13.11
CA ASP A 56 -2.63 39.80 -12.00
C ASP A 56 -2.46 39.04 -10.66
N LEU A 57 -3.22 37.97 -10.45
CA LEU A 57 -3.06 37.09 -9.28
C LEU A 57 -1.66 36.48 -9.19
N LEU A 58 -1.13 35.95 -10.31
CA LEU A 58 0.21 35.36 -10.37
C LEU A 58 1.32 36.36 -10.09
N ALA A 59 1.11 37.64 -10.47
CA ALA A 59 2.05 38.70 -10.18
C ALA A 59 2.05 39.15 -8.70
N GLU A 60 0.94 38.93 -7.99
CA GLU A 60 0.77 39.29 -6.57
C GLU A 60 1.10 38.16 -5.59
N THR A 61 1.35 36.95 -6.08
CA THR A 61 1.59 35.78 -5.24
C THR A 61 3.03 35.28 -5.35
N ASP A 62 3.52 34.64 -4.24
CA ASP A 62 4.91 34.13 -4.19
C ASP A 62 5.12 32.94 -5.13
N THR A 63 4.07 32.13 -5.35
CA THR A 63 4.09 30.95 -6.24
C THR A 63 2.68 30.49 -6.58
N CYS A 64 2.56 29.41 -7.37
CA CYS A 64 1.29 28.88 -7.80
C CYS A 64 1.23 27.35 -7.67
N LEU A 65 0.08 26.84 -7.23
CA LEU A 65 -0.32 25.43 -7.25
C LEU A 65 -1.37 25.22 -8.35
N LEU A 66 -1.03 24.42 -9.36
CA LEU A 66 -1.88 24.10 -10.50
C LEU A 66 -2.41 22.67 -10.37
N GLY A 67 -3.70 22.46 -10.59
CA GLY A 67 -4.30 21.13 -10.59
C GLY A 67 -4.00 20.33 -11.84
N ALA A 68 -4.74 20.57 -12.92
CA ALA A 68 -4.50 19.90 -14.20
C ALA A 68 -5.07 20.72 -15.35
N ILE A 69 -4.50 20.58 -16.55
CA ILE A 69 -4.93 21.32 -17.72
C ILE A 69 -5.32 20.38 -18.86
N THR A 70 -6.43 20.71 -19.54
CA THR A 70 -6.84 20.08 -20.79
C THR A 70 -6.25 20.87 -21.96
N SER A 71 -5.60 20.18 -22.90
CA SER A 71 -5.17 20.73 -24.17
C SER A 71 -5.72 19.89 -25.32
N LYS A 72 -6.35 20.52 -26.30
CA LYS A 72 -6.92 19.86 -27.49
C LYS A 72 -6.38 20.47 -28.78
N PRO A 73 -6.50 19.76 -29.91
CA PRO A 73 -6.13 20.29 -31.22
C PRO A 73 -6.89 21.58 -31.57
N LEU A 74 -6.25 22.46 -32.37
CA LEU A 74 -6.81 23.73 -32.74
C LEU A 74 -8.23 23.68 -33.32
N ARG A 75 -8.54 22.64 -34.12
CA ARG A 75 -9.87 22.48 -34.71
C ARG A 75 -10.95 22.27 -33.67
N GLU A 76 -10.67 21.46 -32.65
CA GLU A 76 -11.57 21.24 -31.53
C GLU A 76 -11.70 22.48 -30.68
N ALA A 77 -10.57 23.19 -30.45
CA ALA A 77 -10.55 24.40 -29.65
C ALA A 77 -11.45 25.50 -30.22
N GLU A 78 -11.51 25.66 -31.53
CA GLU A 78 -12.41 26.65 -32.17
C GLU A 78 -13.89 26.16 -32.12
N ALA A 79 -14.13 24.86 -32.32
CA ALA A 79 -15.46 24.31 -32.33
C ALA A 79 -16.17 24.40 -30.96
N GLU A 80 -15.42 24.34 -29.87
CA GLU A 80 -15.96 24.36 -28.50
C GLU A 80 -16.07 25.79 -27.91
N LEU A 81 -15.60 26.83 -28.59
CA LEU A 81 -15.85 28.22 -28.18
C LEU A 81 -17.35 28.52 -28.08
N ALA A 82 -17.70 29.43 -27.19
CA ALA A 82 -19.04 30.02 -27.13
C ALA A 82 -19.41 30.60 -28.51
N GLU A 83 -20.68 30.51 -28.91
CA GLU A 83 -21.16 30.81 -30.26
C GLU A 83 -20.73 32.19 -30.77
N HIS A 84 -20.75 33.21 -29.89
CA HIS A 84 -20.38 34.58 -30.21
C HIS A 84 -18.88 34.82 -30.44
N LEU A 85 -18.02 33.83 -30.05
CA LEU A 85 -16.57 33.88 -30.19
C LEU A 85 -16.06 33.12 -31.42
N ARG A 86 -16.87 32.27 -32.03
CA ARG A 86 -16.49 31.46 -33.19
C ARG A 86 -16.28 32.33 -34.42
N GLY A 87 -15.26 32.02 -35.20
CA GLY A 87 -14.91 32.80 -36.39
C GLY A 87 -14.30 34.16 -36.14
N THR A 88 -13.99 34.54 -34.90
CA THR A 88 -13.35 35.83 -34.56
C THR A 88 -11.83 35.80 -34.74
N GLY A 89 -11.24 34.69 -35.18
CA GLY A 89 -9.81 34.55 -35.41
C GLY A 89 -9.00 34.27 -34.14
N LEU A 90 -9.64 33.94 -33.01
CA LEU A 90 -8.97 33.53 -31.77
C LEU A 90 -8.21 32.23 -32.00
N ARG A 91 -7.00 32.13 -31.43
CA ARG A 91 -6.16 30.95 -31.49
C ARG A 91 -5.90 30.42 -30.10
N TYR A 92 -6.21 29.16 -29.85
CA TYR A 92 -5.89 28.49 -28.61
C TYR A 92 -4.37 28.34 -28.45
N VAL A 93 -3.87 28.74 -27.30
CA VAL A 93 -2.51 28.44 -26.84
C VAL A 93 -2.66 27.79 -25.47
N SER A 94 -2.04 26.62 -25.27
CA SER A 94 -2.12 25.90 -24.00
C SER A 94 -1.70 26.81 -22.83
N PRO A 95 -2.47 26.85 -21.74
CA PRO A 95 -2.11 27.60 -20.53
C PRO A 95 -0.71 27.28 -20.02
N VAL A 96 -0.33 26.00 -20.04
CA VAL A 96 1.01 25.53 -19.63
C VAL A 96 2.11 26.22 -20.44
N VAL A 97 1.93 26.30 -21.75
CA VAL A 97 2.90 26.98 -22.63
C VAL A 97 2.94 28.49 -22.35
N GLN A 98 1.77 29.12 -22.18
CA GLN A 98 1.69 30.54 -21.83
C GLN A 98 2.39 30.86 -20.51
N LEU A 99 2.14 30.05 -19.45
CA LEU A 99 2.77 30.20 -18.13
C LEU A 99 4.30 30.06 -18.25
N ARG A 100 4.78 29.01 -18.92
CA ARG A 100 6.22 28.73 -19.08
C ARG A 100 6.93 29.89 -19.83
N GLN A 101 6.34 30.40 -20.88
CA GLN A 101 6.92 31.50 -21.67
C GLN A 101 6.89 32.82 -20.91
N LYS A 102 5.72 33.23 -20.39
CA LYS A 102 5.55 34.57 -19.78
C LYS A 102 6.30 34.72 -18.46
N LEU A 103 6.43 33.63 -17.68
CA LEU A 103 7.17 33.61 -16.41
C LEU A 103 8.62 33.11 -16.58
N SER A 104 9.10 32.90 -17.81
CA SER A 104 10.45 32.39 -18.11
C SER A 104 10.84 31.16 -17.32
N LEU A 105 9.92 30.18 -17.24
CA LEU A 105 10.08 28.94 -16.43
C LEU A 105 10.96 27.95 -17.19
N TYR A 106 12.26 28.09 -17.08
CA TYR A 106 13.24 27.32 -17.86
C TYR A 106 13.56 25.92 -17.27
N ALA A 107 13.38 25.73 -15.96
CA ALA A 107 13.70 24.46 -15.29
C ALA A 107 12.44 23.79 -14.80
N ASN A 108 12.12 22.63 -15.36
CA ASN A 108 11.06 21.76 -14.84
C ASN A 108 11.72 20.64 -14.01
N VAL A 109 11.44 20.65 -12.71
CA VAL A 109 12.00 19.70 -11.73
C VAL A 109 10.98 18.61 -11.44
N ARG A 110 11.32 17.38 -11.78
CA ARG A 110 10.49 16.20 -11.55
C ARG A 110 11.23 15.20 -10.65
N PRO A 111 11.00 15.22 -9.33
CA PRO A 111 11.55 14.24 -8.41
C PRO A 111 10.98 12.83 -8.69
N VAL A 112 11.86 11.84 -8.66
CA VAL A 112 11.53 10.43 -8.85
C VAL A 112 12.06 9.67 -7.64
N ALA A 113 11.17 9.09 -6.85
CA ALA A 113 11.54 8.40 -5.63
C ALA A 113 10.72 7.13 -5.44
N ASP A 114 11.34 6.10 -4.88
CA ASP A 114 10.62 4.89 -4.48
C ASP A 114 9.76 5.17 -3.25
N VAL A 115 8.46 5.30 -3.45
CA VAL A 115 7.51 5.56 -2.36
C VAL A 115 7.27 4.34 -1.47
N HIS A 116 7.68 3.14 -1.91
CA HIS A 116 7.42 1.90 -1.19
C HIS A 116 8.58 1.46 -0.31
N ALA A 117 9.83 1.58 -0.77
CA ALA A 117 10.98 0.93 -0.13
C ALA A 117 12.23 1.81 0.02
N ASP A 118 12.21 3.08 -0.36
CA ASP A 118 13.36 3.99 -0.30
C ASP A 118 14.63 3.52 -1.03
N ARG A 119 14.48 2.66 -2.04
CA ARG A 119 15.61 2.10 -2.78
C ARG A 119 16.34 3.12 -3.63
N PHE A 120 15.64 4.17 -4.06
CA PHE A 120 16.21 5.22 -4.91
C PHE A 120 15.46 6.55 -4.73
N ALA A 121 16.20 7.63 -4.94
CA ALA A 121 15.65 8.97 -5.11
C ALA A 121 16.59 9.77 -6.02
N PHE A 122 16.07 10.37 -7.07
CA PHE A 122 16.79 11.24 -7.99
C PHE A 122 15.84 12.28 -8.57
N SER A 123 16.36 13.27 -9.31
CA SER A 123 15.52 14.28 -9.96
C SER A 123 15.85 14.36 -11.45
N VAL A 124 14.81 14.45 -12.29
CA VAL A 124 14.94 14.84 -13.68
C VAL A 124 14.68 16.34 -13.78
N ILE A 125 15.65 17.10 -14.32
CA ILE A 125 15.56 18.52 -14.60
C ILE A 125 15.50 18.70 -16.10
N ARG A 126 14.30 19.09 -16.58
CA ARG A 126 13.98 19.27 -17.98
C ARG A 126 14.07 20.74 -18.35
N GLU A 127 14.68 21.05 -19.45
CA GLU A 127 14.56 22.36 -20.10
C GLU A 127 13.11 22.57 -20.57
N ASN A 128 12.55 23.75 -20.40
CA ASN A 128 11.14 24.03 -20.66
C ASN A 128 10.87 25.10 -21.73
N THR A 129 11.88 25.85 -22.17
CA THR A 129 11.70 27.02 -23.02
C THR A 129 12.37 26.90 -24.40
N GLU A 130 13.37 26.02 -24.49
CA GLU A 130 14.14 25.74 -25.71
C GLU A 130 13.96 24.27 -26.14
N GLY A 131 14.82 23.75 -26.99
CA GLY A 131 14.82 22.39 -27.48
C GLY A 131 13.91 22.17 -28.67
N LEU A 132 13.44 20.94 -28.86
CA LEU A 132 12.49 20.61 -29.94
C LEU A 132 11.10 21.21 -29.74
N TYR A 133 10.74 21.57 -28.51
CA TYR A 133 9.45 22.20 -28.20
C TYR A 133 9.49 23.73 -28.18
N ALA A 134 10.54 24.35 -28.78
CA ALA A 134 10.66 25.80 -28.89
C ALA A 134 9.61 26.45 -29.81
N GLY A 135 8.74 25.66 -30.44
CA GLY A 135 7.70 26.16 -31.34
C GLY A 135 8.22 26.49 -32.77
N LEU A 136 9.42 26.01 -33.11
CA LEU A 136 10.03 26.19 -34.43
C LEU A 136 9.73 24.99 -35.34
N ASP A 137 8.44 24.78 -35.63
CA ASP A 137 7.90 23.69 -36.40
C ASP A 137 7.25 24.21 -37.68
N PHE A 138 7.64 23.67 -38.83
CA PHE A 138 7.29 24.17 -40.13
C PHE A 138 6.77 23.04 -41.04
N HIS A 139 5.70 23.31 -41.76
CA HIS A 139 5.24 22.48 -42.88
C HIS A 139 5.14 23.38 -44.12
N GLY A 140 5.77 22.96 -45.24
CA GLY A 140 6.03 23.84 -46.36
C GLY A 140 7.20 24.78 -46.05
N LEU A 141 8.40 24.44 -46.54
CA LEU A 141 9.63 25.13 -46.17
C LEU A 141 9.84 26.37 -47.04
N GLY A 142 9.98 27.54 -46.42
CA GLY A 142 10.44 28.77 -47.08
C GLY A 142 11.89 28.62 -47.54
N PRO A 143 12.37 29.56 -48.44
CA PRO A 143 13.67 29.46 -49.11
C PRO A 143 14.85 29.24 -48.16
N ALA A 144 14.89 29.93 -47.03
CA ALA A 144 16.02 29.82 -46.08
C ALA A 144 16.13 28.43 -45.41
N LEU A 145 15.02 27.81 -45.05
CA LEU A 145 15.01 26.47 -44.50
C LEU A 145 15.22 25.40 -45.57
N TRP A 146 14.66 25.64 -46.75
CA TRP A 146 14.86 24.75 -47.89
C TRP A 146 16.33 24.66 -48.29
N ASP A 147 17.05 25.74 -48.32
CA ASP A 147 18.49 25.78 -48.64
C ASP A 147 19.32 24.88 -47.70
N VAL A 148 18.88 24.70 -46.46
CA VAL A 148 19.57 23.83 -45.48
C VAL A 148 19.32 22.35 -45.77
N VAL A 149 18.13 21.95 -46.25
CA VAL A 149 17.70 20.54 -46.35
C VAL A 149 17.61 20.04 -47.78
N LYS A 150 17.68 20.88 -48.82
CA LYS A 150 17.45 20.53 -50.23
C LYS A 150 18.31 19.39 -50.77
N ASP A 151 19.52 19.21 -50.22
CA ASP A 151 20.47 18.18 -50.64
C ASP A 151 20.19 16.83 -49.98
N HIS A 152 19.25 16.75 -49.01
CA HIS A 152 18.82 15.51 -48.44
C HIS A 152 17.99 14.72 -49.48
N PRO A 153 18.31 13.45 -49.82
CA PRO A 153 17.67 12.72 -50.92
C PRO A 153 16.12 12.69 -50.87
N ASN A 154 15.54 12.50 -49.71
CA ASN A 154 14.09 12.49 -49.56
C ASN A 154 13.48 13.89 -49.71
N ALA A 155 14.11 14.92 -49.21
CA ALA A 155 13.65 16.31 -49.39
C ALA A 155 13.71 16.71 -50.87
N ALA A 156 14.81 16.41 -51.54
CA ALA A 156 14.99 16.66 -52.98
C ALA A 156 13.92 15.96 -53.84
N ALA A 157 13.55 14.72 -53.48
CA ALA A 157 12.52 13.96 -54.17
C ALA A 157 11.08 14.47 -53.92
N THR A 158 10.83 15.14 -52.78
CA THR A 158 9.50 15.57 -52.33
C THR A 158 9.19 17.04 -52.66
N GLY A 159 10.19 17.91 -52.58
CA GLY A 159 10.09 19.35 -52.74
C GLY A 159 9.73 20.13 -51.45
N PRO A 160 9.88 21.45 -51.45
CA PRO A 160 9.72 22.27 -50.25
C PRO A 160 8.29 22.29 -49.69
N GLU A 161 7.29 22.25 -50.49
CA GLU A 161 5.87 22.36 -50.06
C GLU A 161 5.37 21.17 -49.27
N LEU A 162 5.94 19.99 -49.50
CA LEU A 162 5.55 18.73 -48.86
C LEU A 162 6.61 18.25 -47.85
N THR A 163 7.55 19.10 -47.53
CA THR A 163 8.60 18.80 -46.52
C THR A 163 8.27 19.51 -45.20
N SER A 164 8.36 18.82 -44.08
CA SER A 164 8.26 19.41 -42.75
C SER A 164 9.63 19.42 -42.08
N ALA A 165 9.90 20.44 -41.25
CA ALA A 165 11.12 20.55 -40.47
C ALA A 165 10.83 21.14 -39.09
N THR A 166 11.40 20.56 -38.05
CA THR A 166 11.38 21.10 -36.68
C THR A 166 12.81 21.44 -36.27
N LEU A 167 13.03 22.62 -35.78
CA LEU A 167 14.37 23.08 -35.33
C LEU A 167 14.51 22.85 -33.82
N ARG A 168 15.56 22.13 -33.42
CA ARG A 168 15.98 22.02 -32.03
C ARG A 168 16.84 23.21 -31.67
N LEU A 169 16.27 24.20 -30.97
CA LEU A 169 16.96 25.38 -30.52
C LEU A 169 17.72 25.11 -29.22
N GLN A 170 19.00 25.46 -29.18
CA GLN A 170 19.80 25.44 -27.96
C GLN A 170 20.70 26.70 -27.96
N THR A 171 20.54 27.54 -26.94
CA THR A 171 21.39 28.71 -26.76
C THR A 171 22.35 28.47 -25.59
N GLN A 172 23.52 29.16 -25.65
CA GLN A 172 24.47 29.12 -24.53
C GLN A 172 23.81 29.63 -23.24
N PHE A 173 22.97 30.66 -23.32
CA PHE A 173 22.25 31.18 -22.18
C PHE A 173 21.32 30.14 -21.55
N GLY A 174 20.52 29.46 -22.36
CA GLY A 174 19.61 28.40 -21.90
C GLY A 174 20.36 27.21 -21.27
N ILE A 175 21.43 26.75 -21.91
CA ILE A 175 22.31 25.70 -21.42
C ILE A 175 22.91 26.06 -20.06
N ASP A 176 23.53 27.23 -19.96
CA ASP A 176 24.25 27.66 -18.75
C ASP A 176 23.33 27.77 -17.55
N ARG A 177 22.16 28.39 -17.69
CA ARG A 177 21.20 28.54 -16.59
C ARG A 177 20.65 27.19 -16.14
N LEU A 178 20.36 26.27 -17.07
CA LEU A 178 19.83 24.95 -16.76
C LEU A 178 20.88 24.08 -16.02
N LEU A 179 22.13 24.08 -16.52
CA LEU A 179 23.22 23.33 -15.88
C LEU A 179 23.50 23.87 -14.47
N ARG A 180 23.62 25.20 -14.29
CA ARG A 180 23.81 25.81 -12.97
C ARG A 180 22.66 25.45 -12.03
N PHE A 181 21.41 25.50 -12.51
CA PHE A 181 20.26 25.07 -11.74
C PHE A 181 20.38 23.58 -11.33
N GLY A 182 20.81 22.70 -12.25
CA GLY A 182 21.04 21.29 -11.99
C GLY A 182 22.09 21.05 -10.90
N PHE A 183 23.20 21.77 -10.94
CA PHE A 183 24.26 21.69 -9.92
C PHE A 183 23.79 22.21 -8.56
N GLU A 184 23.12 23.36 -8.51
CA GLU A 184 22.57 23.91 -7.26
C GLU A 184 21.52 22.96 -6.65
N HIS A 185 20.65 22.38 -7.48
CA HIS A 185 19.70 21.39 -7.05
C HIS A 185 20.39 20.14 -6.49
N ALA A 186 21.46 19.66 -7.12
CA ALA A 186 22.26 18.55 -6.61
C ALA A 186 22.86 18.86 -5.23
N ARG A 187 23.49 20.05 -5.10
CA ARG A 187 24.08 20.51 -3.84
C ARG A 187 23.06 20.60 -2.71
N GLN A 188 21.91 21.22 -2.97
CA GLN A 188 20.84 21.41 -1.98
C GLN A 188 20.20 20.11 -1.50
N ASN A 189 20.19 19.07 -2.35
CA ASN A 189 19.59 17.77 -2.03
C ASN A 189 20.63 16.70 -1.68
N GLY A 190 21.93 17.05 -1.64
CA GLY A 190 23.00 16.12 -1.25
C GLY A 190 23.35 15.09 -2.32
N TYR A 191 22.94 15.30 -3.57
CA TYR A 191 23.33 14.43 -4.69
C TYR A 191 24.78 14.69 -5.11
N ARG A 192 25.51 13.64 -5.42
CA ARG A 192 26.92 13.70 -5.80
C ARG A 192 27.17 13.46 -7.29
N LEU A 193 26.13 13.12 -8.06
CA LEU A 193 26.24 12.83 -9.49
C LEU A 193 25.22 13.66 -10.27
N LEU A 194 25.68 14.33 -11.31
CA LEU A 194 24.87 14.97 -12.34
C LEU A 194 25.08 14.22 -13.66
N SER A 195 24.05 13.57 -14.17
CA SER A 195 24.02 12.87 -15.45
C SER A 195 23.36 13.75 -16.51
N LEU A 196 24.08 14.11 -17.56
CA LEU A 196 23.52 14.83 -18.69
C LEU A 196 22.98 13.83 -19.73
N ALA A 197 21.68 13.91 -20.01
CA ALA A 197 21.04 13.11 -21.04
C ALA A 197 21.18 13.79 -22.41
N ASP A 198 21.91 13.18 -23.33
CA ASP A 198 22.12 13.69 -24.67
C ASP A 198 22.30 12.57 -25.71
N LYS A 199 22.57 12.90 -26.97
CA LYS A 199 22.83 11.91 -28.04
C LYS A 199 24.09 12.29 -28.84
N PRO A 200 25.28 12.35 -28.21
CA PRO A 200 26.51 12.90 -28.81
C PRO A 200 27.02 12.13 -30.03
N ASN A 201 26.66 10.85 -30.17
CA ASN A 201 27.04 10.07 -31.34
C ASN A 201 26.23 10.41 -32.62
N VAL A 202 25.14 11.14 -32.48
CA VAL A 202 24.27 11.58 -33.60
C VAL A 202 24.25 13.08 -33.73
N LEU A 203 24.05 13.84 -32.64
CA LEU A 203 23.89 15.29 -32.61
C LEU A 203 25.25 15.99 -32.32
N ARG A 204 26.25 15.74 -33.18
CA ARG A 204 27.66 16.05 -32.89
C ARG A 204 27.93 17.50 -32.51
N GLU A 205 27.44 18.45 -33.28
CA GLU A 205 27.77 19.90 -33.08
C GLU A 205 27.11 20.43 -31.80
N SER A 206 25.80 20.24 -31.66
CA SER A 206 25.09 20.71 -30.48
C SER A 206 25.52 19.96 -29.18
N SER A 207 25.86 18.69 -29.29
CA SER A 207 26.39 17.91 -28.16
C SER A 207 27.79 18.36 -27.76
N ASN A 208 28.68 18.71 -28.70
CA ASN A 208 29.99 19.25 -28.38
C ASN A 208 29.90 20.60 -27.68
N HIS A 209 28.97 21.45 -28.11
CA HIS A 209 28.70 22.71 -27.42
C HIS A 209 28.22 22.47 -25.98
N LEU A 210 27.21 21.63 -25.81
CA LEU A 210 26.66 21.28 -24.51
C LEU A 210 27.71 20.65 -23.57
N ARG A 211 28.54 19.73 -24.07
CA ARG A 211 29.67 19.16 -23.34
C ARG A 211 30.67 20.23 -22.87
N GLY A 212 31.10 21.10 -23.74
CA GLY A 212 32.03 22.17 -23.37
C GLY A 212 31.49 23.11 -22.30
N ARG A 213 30.16 23.35 -22.31
CA ARG A 213 29.50 24.12 -21.22
C ARG A 213 29.47 23.34 -19.92
N LEU A 214 29.15 22.03 -19.96
CA LEU A 214 29.15 21.18 -18.78
C LEU A 214 30.56 21.12 -18.15
N GLU A 215 31.61 20.89 -18.95
CA GLU A 215 33.01 20.83 -18.48
C GLU A 215 33.46 22.17 -17.85
N LEU A 216 33.02 23.29 -18.39
CA LEU A 216 33.35 24.60 -17.83
C LEU A 216 32.64 24.85 -16.49
N ILE A 217 31.32 24.63 -16.46
CA ILE A 217 30.49 24.92 -15.28
C ILE A 217 30.78 23.97 -14.15
N SER A 218 31.07 22.70 -14.42
CA SER A 218 31.39 21.68 -13.38
C SER A 218 32.62 22.07 -12.53
N GLN A 219 33.51 22.91 -13.03
CA GLN A 219 34.67 23.42 -12.25
C GLN A 219 34.24 24.29 -11.05
N GLU A 220 33.05 24.86 -11.11
CA GLU A 220 32.46 25.64 -10.02
C GLU A 220 31.83 24.72 -8.90
N TYR A 221 31.72 23.39 -9.18
CA TYR A 221 31.06 22.39 -8.31
C TYR A 221 31.89 21.13 -8.18
N PRO A 222 33.12 21.23 -7.64
CA PRO A 222 34.08 20.12 -7.62
C PRO A 222 33.62 18.91 -6.79
N GLU A 223 32.60 19.08 -5.92
CA GLU A 223 32.01 18.03 -5.11
C GLU A 223 30.98 17.19 -5.85
N ILE A 224 30.59 17.56 -7.07
CA ILE A 224 29.58 16.87 -7.88
C ILE A 224 30.25 16.26 -9.10
N GLU A 225 30.20 14.94 -9.20
CA GLU A 225 30.65 14.21 -10.39
C GLU A 225 29.71 14.42 -11.57
N THR A 226 30.27 14.41 -12.79
CA THR A 226 29.47 14.58 -14.02
C THR A 226 29.69 13.43 -14.99
N GLU A 227 28.62 13.03 -15.67
CA GLU A 227 28.68 12.10 -16.80
C GLU A 227 27.75 12.55 -17.92
N ILE A 228 28.05 12.12 -19.15
CA ILE A 228 27.16 12.31 -20.30
C ILE A 228 26.75 10.92 -20.79
N LEU A 229 25.44 10.66 -20.79
CA LEU A 229 24.88 9.39 -21.24
C LEU A 229 24.03 9.57 -22.50
N ASN A 230 24.14 8.61 -23.42
CA ASN A 230 23.15 8.51 -24.49
C ASN A 230 21.76 8.32 -23.87
N VAL A 231 20.78 9.10 -24.30
CA VAL A 231 19.42 9.13 -23.73
C VAL A 231 18.74 7.78 -23.70
N ASP A 232 18.96 6.93 -24.72
CA ASP A 232 18.45 5.56 -24.79
C ASP A 232 19.10 4.64 -23.75
N ALA A 233 20.42 4.74 -23.56
CA ALA A 233 21.13 4.00 -22.52
C ALA A 233 20.72 4.49 -21.12
N LEU A 234 20.56 5.80 -20.94
CA LEU A 234 20.11 6.38 -19.68
C LEU A 234 18.72 5.87 -19.31
N ALA A 235 17.77 5.84 -20.26
CA ALA A 235 16.43 5.29 -20.07
C ALA A 235 16.47 3.82 -19.60
N LEU A 236 17.34 2.99 -20.22
CA LEU A 236 17.53 1.62 -19.79
C LEU A 236 18.03 1.53 -18.34
N TRP A 237 19.01 2.37 -17.97
CA TRP A 237 19.56 2.37 -16.61
C TRP A 237 18.57 2.92 -15.57
N MET A 238 17.71 3.86 -15.91
CA MET A 238 16.63 4.33 -15.01
C MET A 238 15.70 3.19 -14.59
N VAL A 239 15.45 2.22 -15.48
CA VAL A 239 14.63 1.05 -15.15
C VAL A 239 15.41 0.00 -14.36
N ARG A 240 16.69 -0.26 -14.74
CA ARG A 240 17.47 -1.38 -14.17
C ARG A 240 18.22 -1.04 -12.89
N ARG A 241 18.66 0.22 -12.74
CA ARG A 241 19.48 0.70 -11.62
C ARG A 241 19.14 2.16 -11.29
N PRO A 242 17.91 2.47 -10.92
CA PRO A 242 17.51 3.85 -10.61
C PRO A 242 18.32 4.47 -9.45
N GLU A 243 18.83 3.64 -8.55
CA GLU A 243 19.62 4.05 -7.39
C GLU A 243 20.98 4.69 -7.73
N ARG A 244 21.46 4.51 -8.96
CA ARG A 244 22.74 5.13 -9.39
C ARG A 244 22.64 6.63 -9.64
N PHE A 245 21.42 7.17 -9.88
CA PHE A 245 21.24 8.54 -10.31
C PHE A 245 21.05 9.51 -9.13
N GLY A 246 21.57 10.73 -9.28
CA GLY A 246 21.30 11.88 -8.42
C GLY A 246 20.44 12.92 -9.15
N VAL A 247 21.05 13.68 -10.07
CA VAL A 247 20.35 14.65 -10.92
C VAL A 247 20.57 14.27 -12.38
N ILE A 248 19.48 14.16 -13.12
CA ILE A 248 19.49 14.00 -14.59
C ILE A 248 19.08 15.33 -15.18
N VAL A 249 19.95 15.95 -15.99
CA VAL A 249 19.64 17.17 -16.75
C VAL A 249 19.41 16.78 -18.20
N ALA A 250 18.35 17.27 -18.79
CA ALA A 250 17.98 16.95 -20.17
C ALA A 250 17.37 18.15 -20.91
N GLU A 251 17.55 18.18 -22.25
CA GLU A 251 16.79 19.10 -23.09
C GLU A 251 15.30 18.75 -23.06
N ASN A 252 14.48 19.64 -23.64
CA ASN A 252 13.04 19.63 -23.44
C ASN A 252 12.37 18.30 -23.77
N MET A 253 12.51 17.76 -24.97
CA MET A 253 11.86 16.50 -25.37
C MET A 253 12.45 15.29 -24.63
N PHE A 254 13.78 15.24 -24.48
CA PHE A 254 14.41 14.14 -23.75
C PHE A 254 14.00 14.15 -22.28
N GLY A 255 13.95 15.33 -21.67
CA GLY A 255 13.51 15.50 -20.29
C GLY A 255 12.04 15.12 -20.08
N ASP A 256 11.18 15.38 -21.07
CA ASP A 256 9.77 14.97 -21.05
C ASP A 256 9.64 13.45 -21.00
N ILE A 257 10.26 12.77 -21.94
CA ILE A 257 10.21 11.30 -22.05
C ILE A 257 10.83 10.64 -20.81
N LEU A 258 12.00 11.10 -20.38
CA LEU A 258 12.70 10.53 -19.23
C LEU A 258 11.95 10.73 -17.91
N SER A 259 11.30 11.87 -17.75
CA SER A 259 10.56 12.13 -16.52
C SER A 259 9.26 11.33 -16.42
N ASP A 260 8.59 11.06 -17.55
CA ASP A 260 7.43 10.18 -17.60
C ASP A 260 7.82 8.72 -17.39
N LEU A 261 8.98 8.30 -17.92
CA LEU A 261 9.60 7.02 -17.58
C LEU A 261 9.88 6.94 -16.07
N GLY A 262 10.44 8.02 -15.48
CA GLY A 262 10.67 8.13 -14.04
C GLY A 262 9.38 7.98 -13.23
N ALA A 263 8.29 8.60 -13.66
CA ALA A 263 6.98 8.44 -13.05
C ALA A 263 6.51 6.97 -13.08
N GLY A 264 6.74 6.26 -14.20
CA GLY A 264 6.49 4.83 -14.31
C GLY A 264 7.32 4.00 -13.32
N VAL A 265 8.61 4.32 -13.18
CA VAL A 265 9.53 3.63 -12.25
C VAL A 265 9.14 3.84 -10.78
N MET A 266 8.63 5.00 -10.40
CA MET A 266 8.17 5.29 -9.03
C MET A 266 6.78 4.73 -8.68
N GLY A 267 6.03 4.20 -9.66
CA GLY A 267 4.72 3.57 -9.42
C GLY A 267 3.54 4.20 -10.15
N GLY A 268 3.77 5.23 -10.97
CA GLY A 268 2.75 5.83 -11.84
C GLY A 268 2.61 7.35 -11.70
N LEU A 269 1.91 7.94 -12.67
CA LEU A 269 1.68 9.39 -12.74
C LEU A 269 0.92 9.95 -11.52
N GLY A 270 0.11 9.12 -10.84
CA GLY A 270 -0.62 9.49 -9.62
C GLY A 270 0.28 9.75 -8.40
N LEU A 271 1.61 9.53 -8.53
CA LEU A 271 2.62 9.81 -7.51
C LEU A 271 3.65 10.84 -7.96
N ALA A 272 3.58 11.34 -9.18
CA ALA A 272 4.62 12.16 -9.77
C ALA A 272 4.36 13.67 -9.61
N PRO A 273 5.16 14.38 -8.80
CA PRO A 273 5.10 15.84 -8.68
C PRO A 273 5.97 16.51 -9.74
N SER A 274 5.69 17.78 -9.99
CA SER A 274 6.45 18.63 -10.91
C SER A 274 6.50 20.07 -10.40
N GLY A 275 7.66 20.70 -10.49
CA GLY A 275 7.85 22.13 -10.23
C GLY A 275 8.46 22.81 -11.43
N ASN A 276 7.85 23.90 -11.89
CA ASN A 276 8.36 24.72 -12.97
C ASN A 276 8.95 26.00 -12.37
N ILE A 277 10.25 26.20 -12.53
CA ILE A 277 11.02 27.25 -11.89
C ILE A 277 11.60 28.21 -12.97
N GLY A 278 11.47 29.48 -12.74
CA GLY A 278 11.98 30.51 -13.62
C GLY A 278 12.54 31.73 -12.88
N GLU A 279 12.92 32.75 -13.66
CA GLU A 279 13.46 33.98 -13.12
C GLU A 279 12.37 34.88 -12.52
N HIS A 280 11.14 34.77 -13.02
CA HIS A 280 10.03 35.69 -12.70
C HIS A 280 8.87 35.00 -11.99
N GLY A 281 9.08 33.78 -11.51
CA GLY A 281 8.07 33.03 -10.77
C GLY A 281 8.28 31.55 -10.81
N SER A 282 7.31 30.85 -10.24
CA SER A 282 7.26 29.40 -10.21
C SER A 282 5.82 28.93 -10.18
N TYR A 283 5.56 27.74 -10.72
CA TYR A 283 4.34 27.02 -10.41
C TYR A 283 4.61 25.52 -10.25
N PHE A 284 3.77 24.86 -9.47
CA PHE A 284 3.86 23.45 -9.13
C PHE A 284 2.58 22.73 -9.57
N GLU A 285 2.74 21.59 -10.24
CA GLU A 285 1.64 20.79 -10.79
C GLU A 285 1.95 19.30 -10.65
N PRO A 286 0.95 18.42 -10.53
CA PRO A 286 1.19 17.00 -10.74
C PRO A 286 1.50 16.73 -12.22
N VAL A 287 2.26 15.66 -12.50
CA VAL A 287 2.65 15.31 -13.88
C VAL A 287 1.44 14.82 -14.70
N HIS A 288 0.42 14.24 -14.03
CA HIS A 288 -0.77 13.74 -14.72
C HIS A 288 -1.58 14.87 -15.39
N GLY A 289 -2.20 14.55 -16.53
CA GLY A 289 -3.13 15.46 -17.23
C GLY A 289 -4.50 15.54 -16.56
N SER A 290 -5.42 16.23 -17.22
CA SER A 290 -6.78 16.48 -16.74
C SER A 290 -7.72 15.28 -16.73
N ALA A 291 -7.40 14.18 -17.43
CA ALA A 291 -8.20 12.96 -17.52
C ALA A 291 -9.73 13.22 -17.58
N PRO A 292 -10.26 13.88 -18.62
CA PRO A 292 -11.65 14.35 -18.66
C PRO A 292 -12.69 13.24 -18.46
N SER A 293 -12.38 12.01 -18.90
CA SER A 293 -13.25 10.84 -18.74
C SER A 293 -13.41 10.38 -17.29
N MET A 294 -12.54 10.82 -16.39
CA MET A 294 -12.56 10.50 -14.95
C MET A 294 -13.16 11.61 -14.10
N ALA A 295 -13.29 12.81 -14.62
CA ALA A 295 -13.80 13.97 -13.89
C ALA A 295 -15.14 13.69 -13.20
N GLY A 296 -15.25 14.08 -11.92
CA GLY A 296 -16.44 13.89 -11.09
C GLY A 296 -16.69 12.47 -10.61
N ARG A 297 -15.82 11.50 -10.93
CA ARG A 297 -15.98 10.10 -10.49
C ARG A 297 -15.29 9.82 -9.15
N GLN A 298 -14.61 10.78 -8.58
CA GLN A 298 -13.87 10.67 -7.32
C GLN A 298 -12.88 9.48 -7.30
N LYS A 299 -12.22 9.22 -8.43
CA LYS A 299 -11.26 8.12 -8.61
C LYS A 299 -9.83 8.60 -8.82
N ALA A 300 -9.59 9.90 -8.95
CA ALA A 300 -8.28 10.47 -9.16
C ALA A 300 -7.39 10.27 -7.90
N ASN A 301 -6.12 9.94 -8.10
CA ASN A 301 -5.18 9.80 -7.01
C ASN A 301 -4.70 11.19 -6.54
N PRO A 302 -4.97 11.61 -5.29
CA PRO A 302 -4.55 12.94 -4.80
C PRO A 302 -3.07 12.98 -4.37
N MET A 303 -2.37 11.84 -4.33
CA MET A 303 -1.01 11.77 -3.78
C MET A 303 0.00 12.56 -4.60
N ALA A 304 -0.15 12.60 -5.94
CA ALA A 304 0.71 13.44 -6.79
C ALA A 304 0.61 14.92 -6.39
N LEU A 305 -0.61 15.44 -6.10
CA LEU A 305 -0.80 16.81 -5.68
C LEU A 305 -0.27 17.07 -4.25
N PHE A 306 -0.38 16.12 -3.33
CA PHE A 306 0.28 16.20 -2.02
C PHE A 306 1.81 16.29 -2.16
N LEU A 307 2.42 15.45 -3.00
CA LEU A 307 3.86 15.50 -3.27
C LEU A 307 4.26 16.79 -3.99
N THR A 308 3.40 17.30 -4.87
CA THR A 308 3.55 18.62 -5.50
C THR A 308 3.52 19.73 -4.46
N ALA A 309 2.59 19.69 -3.51
CA ALA A 309 2.53 20.63 -2.39
C ALA A 309 3.78 20.54 -1.50
N SER A 310 4.28 19.33 -1.25
CA SER A 310 5.57 19.14 -0.56
C SER A 310 6.73 19.83 -1.28
N GLN A 311 6.79 19.72 -2.62
CA GLN A 311 7.81 20.40 -3.42
C GLN A 311 7.66 21.92 -3.37
N LEU A 312 6.42 22.43 -3.47
CA LEU A 312 6.09 23.85 -3.31
C LEU A 312 6.51 24.38 -1.94
N LEU A 313 6.21 23.65 -0.86
CA LEU A 313 6.58 24.04 0.51
C LEU A 313 8.11 24.13 0.68
N ARG A 314 8.85 23.18 0.09
CA ARG A 314 10.31 23.24 0.09
C ARG A 314 10.83 24.45 -0.65
N HIS A 315 10.22 24.83 -1.78
CA HIS A 315 10.54 26.04 -2.53
C HIS A 315 10.26 27.33 -1.73
N LEU A 316 9.26 27.32 -0.86
CA LEU A 316 8.92 28.42 0.04
C LEU A 316 9.71 28.43 1.36
N ASP A 317 10.80 27.68 1.45
CA ASP A 317 11.64 27.52 2.66
C ASP A 317 10.89 26.93 3.87
N LEU A 318 9.96 26.01 3.61
CA LEU A 318 9.23 25.24 4.63
C LEU A 318 9.56 23.75 4.56
N PRO A 319 10.83 23.33 4.83
CA PRO A 319 11.27 21.96 4.60
C PRO A 319 10.64 20.95 5.59
N ALA A 320 10.35 21.35 6.83
CA ALA A 320 9.78 20.43 7.81
C ALA A 320 8.36 19.97 7.47
N PRO A 321 7.37 20.85 7.17
CA PRO A 321 6.05 20.40 6.72
C PRO A 321 6.10 19.72 5.34
N ALA A 322 7.03 20.10 4.46
CA ALA A 322 7.24 19.41 3.19
C ALA A 322 7.60 17.92 3.42
N GLU A 323 8.49 17.65 4.37
CA GLU A 323 8.88 16.28 4.73
C GLU A 323 7.76 15.51 5.43
N GLN A 324 6.97 16.16 6.27
CA GLN A 324 5.79 15.54 6.89
C GLN A 324 4.80 15.04 5.84
N ILE A 325 4.48 15.85 4.83
CA ILE A 325 3.60 15.44 3.73
C ILE A 325 4.20 14.25 2.96
N ARG A 326 5.48 14.32 2.61
CA ARG A 326 6.17 13.25 1.89
C ARG A 326 6.11 11.94 2.67
N SER A 327 6.41 11.99 3.95
CA SER A 327 6.38 10.83 4.85
C SER A 327 4.97 10.26 4.99
N ALA A 328 3.94 11.10 5.11
CA ALA A 328 2.55 10.68 5.20
C ALA A 328 2.08 9.98 3.90
N VAL A 329 2.38 10.56 2.73
CA VAL A 329 2.07 9.92 1.43
C VAL A 329 2.75 8.56 1.31
N ARG A 330 4.02 8.45 1.72
CA ARG A 330 4.77 7.18 1.71
C ARG A 330 4.14 6.15 2.64
N ALA A 331 3.75 6.56 3.84
CA ALA A 331 3.08 5.67 4.79
C ALA A 331 1.78 5.09 4.21
N VAL A 332 0.94 5.93 3.57
CA VAL A 332 -0.31 5.48 2.94
C VAL A 332 -0.04 4.58 1.72
N ALA A 333 0.92 4.95 0.86
CA ALA A 333 1.28 4.16 -0.31
C ALA A 333 1.83 2.77 0.08
N ARG A 334 2.65 2.69 1.14
CA ARG A 334 3.18 1.44 1.71
C ARG A 334 2.07 0.58 2.31
N ALA A 335 1.16 1.18 3.07
CA ALA A 335 0.07 0.46 3.73
C ALA A 335 -0.92 -0.17 2.72
N ARG A 336 -1.07 0.38 1.51
CA ARG A 336 -1.95 -0.08 0.42
C ARG A 336 -3.43 -0.27 0.77
N ARG A 337 -3.90 0.27 1.90
CA ARG A 337 -5.28 0.09 2.37
C ARG A 337 -6.23 1.16 1.85
N ALA A 338 -5.76 2.38 1.70
CA ALA A 338 -6.53 3.53 1.25
C ALA A 338 -5.89 4.17 0.00
N VAL A 339 -5.51 3.34 -0.94
CA VAL A 339 -4.92 3.77 -2.23
C VAL A 339 -5.92 3.60 -3.36
N THR A 340 -5.80 4.43 -4.37
CA THR A 340 -6.66 4.46 -5.53
C THR A 340 -6.34 3.30 -6.51
N TYR A 341 -7.15 3.15 -7.54
CA TYR A 341 -7.08 2.03 -8.50
C TYR A 341 -5.73 1.93 -9.24
N ASP A 342 -5.06 3.05 -9.51
CA ASP A 342 -3.75 3.12 -10.16
C ASP A 342 -2.63 2.51 -9.31
N LEU A 343 -2.81 2.44 -7.98
CA LEU A 343 -1.93 1.74 -7.04
C LEU A 343 -2.48 0.37 -6.61
N GLY A 344 -3.50 -0.14 -7.33
CA GLY A 344 -4.10 -1.45 -7.08
C GLY A 344 -5.11 -1.49 -5.93
N GLY A 345 -5.61 -0.33 -5.47
CA GLY A 345 -6.63 -0.22 -4.44
C GLY A 345 -8.01 0.11 -4.97
N THR A 346 -8.93 0.42 -4.07
CA THR A 346 -10.33 0.76 -4.38
C THR A 346 -10.77 2.09 -3.77
N ALA A 347 -9.87 2.80 -3.08
CA ALA A 347 -10.18 4.05 -2.42
C ALA A 347 -10.61 5.13 -3.43
N THR A 348 -11.54 5.96 -3.00
CA THR A 348 -11.91 7.19 -3.72
C THR A 348 -10.93 8.31 -3.40
N THR A 349 -10.93 9.39 -4.20
CA THR A 349 -10.08 10.57 -3.98
C THR A 349 -10.18 11.12 -2.56
N PRO A 350 -11.39 11.35 -1.98
CA PRO A 350 -11.51 11.81 -0.59
C PRO A 350 -10.98 10.81 0.44
N VAL A 351 -11.19 9.51 0.24
CA VAL A 351 -10.71 8.47 1.16
C VAL A 351 -9.19 8.42 1.19
N ALA A 352 -8.55 8.50 0.02
CA ALA A 352 -7.08 8.55 -0.07
C ALA A 352 -6.52 9.83 0.56
N ALA A 353 -7.17 10.99 0.35
CA ALA A 353 -6.76 12.25 0.98
C ALA A 353 -6.90 12.22 2.51
N ALA A 354 -8.01 11.68 3.03
CA ALA A 354 -8.23 11.52 4.47
C ALA A 354 -7.19 10.56 5.11
N ALA A 355 -6.75 9.53 4.38
CA ALA A 355 -5.69 8.66 4.86
C ALA A 355 -4.34 9.39 4.98
N VAL A 356 -4.00 10.26 4.02
CA VAL A 356 -2.79 11.11 4.11
C VAL A 356 -2.91 12.09 5.28
N GLU A 357 -4.07 12.72 5.49
CA GLU A 357 -4.32 13.60 6.63
C GLU A 357 -4.13 12.87 7.97
N LYS A 358 -4.68 11.67 8.09
CA LYS A 358 -4.50 10.84 9.28
C LYS A 358 -3.02 10.50 9.52
N ALA A 359 -2.28 10.18 8.47
CA ALA A 359 -0.84 9.93 8.58
C ALA A 359 -0.05 11.18 9.00
N LEU A 360 -0.47 12.38 8.59
CA LEU A 360 0.10 13.67 9.04
C LEU A 360 -0.08 13.91 10.54
N SER A 361 -1.21 13.50 11.12
CA SER A 361 -1.48 13.65 12.56
C SER A 361 -0.75 12.65 13.46
N GLY A 362 0.13 11.83 12.89
CA GLY A 362 1.00 10.91 13.65
C GLY A 362 0.29 9.69 14.25
N THR A 363 -0.92 9.39 13.82
CA THR A 363 -1.79 8.40 14.49
C THR A 363 -1.78 6.99 13.90
N VAL A 364 -0.93 6.61 12.95
CA VAL A 364 -0.70 5.17 12.64
C VAL A 364 0.63 4.96 11.91
N GLU A 365 1.68 4.60 12.59
CA GLU A 365 2.72 3.75 11.99
C GLU A 365 2.17 2.32 11.94
N VAL A 366 1.71 1.89 10.77
CA VAL A 366 1.43 0.47 10.55
C VAL A 366 2.77 -0.22 10.30
N ARG A 367 3.34 -0.77 11.38
CA ARG A 367 4.58 -1.55 11.34
C ARG A 367 4.35 -2.81 10.50
N GLN A 368 5.19 -3.04 9.52
CA GLN A 368 5.02 -4.15 8.59
C GLN A 368 6.06 -5.23 8.80
N ALA A 369 5.65 -6.49 8.66
CA ALA A 369 6.52 -7.64 8.73
C ALA A 369 6.24 -8.63 7.60
N SER A 370 7.24 -9.46 7.28
CA SER A 370 7.11 -10.63 6.41
C SER A 370 7.74 -11.86 7.04
N VAL A 371 7.23 -13.03 6.69
CA VAL A 371 7.75 -14.32 7.14
C VAL A 371 8.15 -15.15 5.92
N ILE A 372 9.36 -15.66 5.91
CA ILE A 372 9.92 -16.51 4.83
C ILE A 372 10.30 -17.85 5.46
N ALA A 373 9.63 -18.92 5.06
CA ALA A 373 10.00 -20.28 5.42
C ALA A 373 10.93 -20.87 4.37
N VAL A 374 11.98 -21.54 4.80
CA VAL A 374 13.00 -22.17 3.95
C VAL A 374 12.93 -23.68 4.17
N GLY A 375 12.75 -24.43 3.11
CA GLY A 375 12.72 -25.89 3.12
C GLY A 375 12.00 -26.47 1.90
N ASP A 376 12.67 -27.38 1.19
CA ASP A 376 12.11 -28.11 0.05
C ASP A 376 10.95 -29.02 0.48
N GLU A 377 10.96 -29.56 1.73
CA GLU A 377 9.88 -30.35 2.30
C GLU A 377 8.61 -29.54 2.53
N LEU A 378 8.76 -28.23 2.76
CA LEU A 378 7.62 -27.31 2.87
C LEU A 378 7.03 -27.00 1.48
N LEU A 379 7.88 -26.81 0.48
CA LEU A 379 7.46 -26.56 -0.91
C LEU A 379 6.76 -27.80 -1.51
N SER A 380 7.27 -29.00 -1.23
CA SER A 380 6.66 -30.25 -1.71
C SER A 380 5.36 -30.60 -0.98
N GLY A 381 5.06 -29.91 0.14
CA GLY A 381 3.90 -30.22 0.98
C GLY A 381 4.06 -31.48 1.83
N ALA A 382 5.27 -32.02 1.95
CA ALA A 382 5.56 -33.18 2.82
C ALA A 382 5.35 -32.86 4.30
N ILE A 383 5.57 -31.59 4.67
CA ILE A 383 5.36 -31.07 6.03
C ILE A 383 4.57 -29.76 5.94
N ALA A 384 3.61 -29.57 6.86
CA ALA A 384 2.87 -28.33 6.95
C ALA A 384 3.69 -27.23 7.65
N ASP A 385 3.69 -26.01 7.10
CA ASP A 385 4.34 -24.83 7.69
C ASP A 385 3.56 -24.29 8.89
N THR A 386 3.83 -24.85 10.05
CA THR A 386 3.25 -24.42 11.34
C THR A 386 4.01 -23.23 11.94
N ASN A 387 5.33 -23.13 11.68
CA ASN A 387 6.19 -22.07 12.23
C ASN A 387 5.81 -20.70 11.69
N SER A 388 5.64 -20.53 10.37
CA SER A 388 5.21 -19.25 9.81
C SER A 388 3.87 -18.81 10.39
N THR A 389 2.97 -19.73 10.67
CA THR A 389 1.69 -19.42 11.30
C THR A 389 1.86 -18.90 12.72
N ALA A 390 2.70 -19.56 13.53
CA ALA A 390 2.96 -19.16 14.91
C ALA A 390 3.74 -17.83 14.99
N VAL A 391 4.81 -17.68 14.20
CA VAL A 391 5.61 -16.45 14.15
C VAL A 391 4.79 -15.27 13.64
N SER A 392 3.91 -15.47 12.65
CA SER A 392 2.98 -14.42 12.20
C SER A 392 2.05 -13.94 13.32
N LYS A 393 1.55 -14.85 14.16
CA LYS A 393 0.73 -14.49 15.33
C LYS A 393 1.54 -13.69 16.37
N LEU A 394 2.78 -14.08 16.62
CA LEU A 394 3.67 -13.34 17.55
C LEU A 394 3.93 -11.92 17.05
N LEU A 395 4.21 -11.75 15.75
CA LEU A 395 4.42 -10.45 15.13
C LEU A 395 3.15 -9.58 15.18
N ASP A 396 1.97 -10.16 14.90
CA ASP A 396 0.69 -9.45 14.98
C ASP A 396 0.38 -9.01 16.42
N GLN A 397 0.64 -9.86 17.42
CA GLN A 397 0.52 -9.53 18.84
C GLN A 397 1.50 -8.43 19.28
N ALA A 398 2.68 -8.35 18.65
CA ALA A 398 3.66 -7.29 18.86
C ALA A 398 3.35 -6.01 18.09
N GLY A 399 2.20 -5.93 17.39
CA GLY A 399 1.74 -4.75 16.65
C GLY A 399 2.30 -4.64 15.22
N TYR A 400 2.93 -5.70 14.70
CA TYR A 400 3.39 -5.75 13.32
C TYR A 400 2.34 -6.41 12.42
N GLN A 401 1.99 -5.74 11.33
CA GLN A 401 1.14 -6.35 10.32
C GLN A 401 1.98 -7.27 9.42
N VAL A 402 1.73 -8.57 9.47
CA VAL A 402 2.32 -9.51 8.52
C VAL A 402 1.63 -9.35 7.16
N ARG A 403 2.35 -8.76 6.19
CA ARG A 403 1.83 -8.49 4.84
C ARG A 403 2.15 -9.59 3.83
N SER A 404 3.15 -10.41 4.11
CA SER A 404 3.58 -11.47 3.21
C SER A 404 4.09 -12.68 3.98
N ARG A 405 3.70 -13.85 3.51
CA ARG A 405 4.30 -15.14 3.86
C ARG A 405 4.76 -15.80 2.58
N ALA A 406 5.99 -16.30 2.56
CA ALA A 406 6.56 -17.01 1.43
C ALA A 406 7.23 -18.30 1.89
N THR A 407 7.20 -19.32 1.06
CA THR A 407 8.00 -20.53 1.23
C THR A 407 8.95 -20.61 0.05
N VAL A 408 10.23 -20.83 0.31
CA VAL A 408 11.29 -20.93 -0.68
C VAL A 408 12.09 -22.20 -0.48
N GLY A 409 12.75 -22.68 -1.53
CA GLY A 409 13.63 -23.86 -1.47
C GLY A 409 14.95 -23.57 -0.78
N ASP A 410 15.69 -24.65 -0.53
CA ASP A 410 17.02 -24.64 0.10
C ASP A 410 18.12 -24.22 -0.88
N THR A 411 17.86 -23.18 -1.70
CA THR A 411 18.88 -22.62 -2.60
C THR A 411 19.28 -21.21 -2.18
N LEU A 412 20.58 -20.90 -2.31
CA LEU A 412 21.10 -19.57 -1.98
C LEU A 412 20.38 -18.46 -2.75
N ALA A 413 20.07 -18.68 -4.04
CA ALA A 413 19.45 -17.69 -4.90
C ALA A 413 18.01 -17.38 -4.47
N ASP A 414 17.19 -18.41 -4.19
CA ASP A 414 15.80 -18.24 -3.78
C ASP A 414 15.68 -17.52 -2.45
N ILE A 415 16.53 -17.88 -1.48
CA ILE A 415 16.59 -17.24 -0.17
C ILE A 415 17.02 -15.77 -0.31
N GLN A 416 18.11 -15.53 -1.07
CA GLN A 416 18.65 -14.20 -1.31
C GLN A 416 17.59 -13.27 -1.95
N ASP A 417 16.91 -13.74 -2.99
CA ASP A 417 15.91 -12.93 -3.71
C ASP A 417 14.69 -12.66 -2.86
N ALA A 418 14.19 -13.66 -2.12
CA ALA A 418 13.06 -13.50 -1.22
C ALA A 418 13.34 -12.49 -0.09
N VAL A 419 14.52 -12.54 0.52
CA VAL A 419 14.92 -11.62 1.59
C VAL A 419 15.17 -10.22 1.03
N ARG A 420 15.92 -10.10 -0.09
CA ARG A 420 16.22 -8.83 -0.76
C ARG A 420 14.95 -8.07 -1.15
N ALA A 421 13.91 -8.78 -1.60
CA ALA A 421 12.63 -8.17 -1.96
C ALA A 421 11.90 -7.53 -0.76
N ARG A 422 12.33 -7.78 0.47
CA ARG A 422 11.72 -7.29 1.70
C ARG A 422 12.56 -6.25 2.45
N ILE A 423 13.88 -6.25 2.25
CA ILE A 423 14.79 -5.24 2.83
C ILE A 423 14.36 -3.84 2.36
N GLY A 424 14.22 -2.90 3.31
CA GLY A 424 13.75 -1.54 3.06
C GLY A 424 12.24 -1.44 2.75
N VAL A 425 11.50 -2.55 2.74
CA VAL A 425 10.04 -2.61 2.51
C VAL A 425 9.30 -2.90 3.80
N ASP A 426 9.77 -3.89 4.56
CA ASP A 426 9.20 -4.30 5.82
C ASP A 426 10.15 -3.94 6.98
N GLU A 427 9.60 -3.61 8.13
CA GLU A 427 10.43 -3.33 9.32
C GLU A 427 11.03 -4.60 9.90
N VAL A 428 10.33 -5.74 9.73
CA VAL A 428 10.78 -7.05 10.21
C VAL A 428 10.61 -8.10 9.13
N VAL A 429 11.66 -8.88 8.90
CA VAL A 429 11.64 -10.07 8.03
C VAL A 429 12.11 -11.27 8.87
N ALA A 430 11.23 -12.21 9.15
CA ALA A 430 11.57 -13.44 9.83
C ALA A 430 11.84 -14.55 8.81
N VAL A 431 13.05 -15.11 8.81
CA VAL A 431 13.50 -16.22 7.96
C VAL A 431 13.63 -17.46 8.82
N LEU A 432 12.88 -18.51 8.48
CA LEU A 432 12.68 -19.70 9.31
C LEU A 432 13.20 -20.94 8.58
N GLY A 433 14.14 -21.67 9.18
CA GLY A 433 14.72 -22.88 8.61
C GLY A 433 16.13 -22.72 8.01
N GLY A 434 16.76 -23.83 7.61
CA GLY A 434 18.05 -23.84 6.92
C GLY A 434 19.24 -23.33 7.75
N LEU A 435 19.21 -23.53 9.08
CA LEU A 435 20.29 -23.13 10.00
C LEU A 435 21.08 -24.31 10.58
N GLY A 436 20.89 -25.52 10.08
CA GLY A 436 21.61 -26.72 10.50
C GLY A 436 23.05 -26.79 10.00
N PRO A 437 23.69 -27.98 10.11
CA PRO A 437 25.06 -28.20 9.69
C PRO A 437 25.19 -28.78 8.27
N THR A 438 24.09 -29.15 7.61
CA THR A 438 24.12 -29.87 6.33
C THR A 438 24.37 -28.93 5.13
N SER A 439 24.66 -29.49 3.98
CA SER A 439 25.05 -28.69 2.80
C SER A 439 23.93 -27.86 2.20
N ASP A 440 22.71 -28.25 2.47
CA ASP A 440 21.45 -27.59 2.13
C ASP A 440 21.03 -26.47 3.12
N ASP A 441 21.67 -26.42 4.30
CA ASP A 441 21.46 -25.33 5.28
C ASP A 441 22.21 -24.05 4.85
N VAL A 442 21.68 -23.33 3.87
CA VAL A 442 22.31 -22.14 3.27
C VAL A 442 21.61 -20.82 3.63
N THR A 443 20.74 -20.82 4.62
CA THR A 443 19.97 -19.63 5.02
C THR A 443 20.89 -18.49 5.47
N ARG A 444 21.97 -18.77 6.23
CA ARG A 444 22.93 -17.74 6.66
C ARG A 444 23.62 -17.07 5.47
N ASP A 445 24.04 -17.90 4.50
CA ASP A 445 24.66 -17.44 3.27
C ASP A 445 23.71 -16.59 2.43
N GLY A 446 22.46 -17.05 2.26
CA GLY A 446 21.42 -16.34 1.51
C GLY A 446 21.03 -14.99 2.13
N VAL A 447 20.86 -14.95 3.46
CA VAL A 447 20.58 -13.70 4.18
C VAL A 447 21.78 -12.75 4.14
N ALA A 448 22.99 -13.23 4.38
CA ALA A 448 24.22 -12.42 4.28
C ALA A 448 24.35 -11.79 2.88
N ALA A 449 24.15 -12.59 1.82
CA ALA A 449 24.19 -12.11 0.44
C ALA A 449 23.06 -11.10 0.12
N ALA A 450 21.85 -11.29 0.68
CA ALA A 450 20.74 -10.35 0.54
C ALA A 450 21.05 -9.00 1.22
N CYS A 451 21.67 -9.05 2.40
CA CYS A 451 22.06 -7.86 3.18
C CYS A 451 23.34 -7.18 2.65
N GLY A 452 24.06 -7.80 1.74
CA GLY A 452 25.36 -7.32 1.25
C GLY A 452 26.47 -7.38 2.33
N LEU A 453 26.37 -8.32 3.27
CA LEU A 453 27.30 -8.50 4.38
C LEU A 453 28.13 -9.78 4.19
N PRO A 454 29.44 -9.78 4.54
CA PRO A 454 30.20 -11.01 4.61
C PRO A 454 29.80 -11.82 5.86
N LEU A 455 30.12 -13.11 5.86
CA LEU A 455 29.98 -13.97 7.03
C LEU A 455 31.25 -13.89 7.89
N GLU A 456 31.08 -13.92 9.20
CA GLU A 456 32.16 -14.05 10.18
C GLU A 456 31.91 -15.24 11.10
N PHE A 457 33.02 -15.83 11.58
CA PHE A 457 32.96 -16.98 12.48
C PHE A 457 32.86 -16.51 13.94
N SER A 458 31.85 -17.03 14.66
CA SER A 458 31.63 -16.75 16.08
C SER A 458 32.19 -17.89 16.94
N GLU A 459 33.27 -17.63 17.68
CA GLU A 459 33.82 -18.57 18.66
C GLU A 459 32.82 -18.90 19.78
N GLN A 460 32.03 -17.91 20.21
CA GLN A 460 31.00 -18.09 21.24
C GLN A 460 29.94 -19.09 20.78
N ALA A 461 29.43 -18.94 19.55
CA ALA A 461 28.43 -19.87 19.01
C ALA A 461 29.03 -21.26 18.78
N TRP A 462 30.30 -21.32 18.34
CA TRP A 462 31.01 -22.59 18.16
C TRP A 462 31.15 -23.38 19.46
N GLN A 463 31.57 -22.73 20.55
CA GLN A 463 31.68 -23.37 21.86
C GLN A 463 30.31 -23.86 22.35
N ALA A 464 29.24 -23.12 22.10
CA ALA A 464 27.88 -23.55 22.45
C ALA A 464 27.42 -24.76 21.63
N VAL A 465 27.74 -24.81 20.31
CA VAL A 465 27.45 -25.96 19.45
C VAL A 465 28.19 -27.22 19.98
N CYS A 466 29.49 -27.10 20.26
CA CYS A 466 30.28 -28.20 20.81
C CYS A 466 29.73 -28.71 22.13
N ALA A 467 29.49 -27.82 23.09
CA ALA A 467 28.92 -28.18 24.39
C ALA A 467 27.54 -28.85 24.28
N ARG A 468 26.73 -28.40 23.32
CA ARG A 468 25.41 -28.99 23.10
C ARG A 468 25.51 -30.40 22.50
N LEU A 469 26.37 -30.61 21.50
CA LEU A 469 26.60 -31.93 20.93
C LEU A 469 27.15 -32.91 21.96
N GLU A 470 28.11 -32.47 22.78
CA GLU A 470 28.63 -33.24 23.91
C GLU A 470 27.52 -33.64 24.90
N SER A 471 26.59 -32.73 25.21
CA SER A 471 25.48 -33.02 26.12
C SER A 471 24.51 -34.10 25.57
N PHE A 472 24.49 -34.27 24.25
CA PHE A 472 23.71 -35.32 23.59
C PHE A 472 24.54 -36.57 23.29
N ASN A 473 25.79 -36.65 23.72
CA ASN A 473 26.75 -37.70 23.38
C ASN A 473 26.93 -37.87 21.86
N LEU A 474 26.89 -36.79 21.12
CA LEU A 474 27.09 -36.77 19.66
C LEU A 474 28.52 -36.28 19.31
N PRO A 475 29.16 -36.83 18.25
CA PRO A 475 30.45 -36.35 17.82
C PRO A 475 30.36 -34.95 17.18
N VAL A 476 31.39 -34.15 17.39
CA VAL A 476 31.55 -32.88 16.72
C VAL A 476 32.21 -33.11 15.36
N HIS A 477 31.53 -32.73 14.27
CA HIS A 477 32.04 -32.83 12.89
C HIS A 477 32.47 -31.46 12.39
N GLU A 478 33.41 -31.43 11.40
CA GLU A 478 33.86 -30.17 10.79
C GLU A 478 32.68 -29.38 10.19
N ASP A 479 31.69 -30.03 9.61
CA ASP A 479 30.50 -29.42 9.05
C ASP A 479 29.69 -28.62 10.07
N ASN A 480 29.75 -28.98 11.35
CA ASN A 480 29.09 -28.21 12.42
C ASN A 480 29.64 -26.78 12.54
N ARG A 481 30.86 -26.48 12.03
CA ARG A 481 31.41 -25.12 12.02
C ARG A 481 30.57 -24.13 11.23
N ARG A 482 29.81 -24.58 10.25
CA ARG A 482 28.88 -23.74 9.49
C ARG A 482 27.83 -23.08 10.40
N GLN A 483 27.41 -23.80 11.47
CA GLN A 483 26.43 -23.29 12.43
C GLN A 483 26.96 -22.10 13.26
N ALA A 484 28.26 -21.84 13.23
CA ALA A 484 28.90 -20.71 13.90
C ALA A 484 29.28 -19.55 12.96
N GLN A 485 28.81 -19.54 11.73
CA GLN A 485 28.98 -18.46 10.76
C GLN A 485 27.75 -17.55 10.73
N PHE A 486 27.95 -16.23 10.84
CA PHE A 486 26.86 -15.26 10.87
C PHE A 486 27.24 -14.02 10.06
N PRO A 487 26.26 -13.26 9.52
CA PRO A 487 26.54 -11.96 8.90
C PRO A 487 27.26 -11.03 9.87
N VAL A 488 28.26 -10.30 9.38
CA VAL A 488 29.04 -9.35 10.19
C VAL A 488 28.12 -8.35 10.88
N GLY A 489 28.31 -8.17 12.18
CA GLY A 489 27.53 -7.27 13.02
C GLY A 489 26.18 -7.83 13.46
N ALA A 490 25.90 -9.10 13.24
CA ALA A 490 24.67 -9.73 13.68
C ALA A 490 24.65 -9.89 15.22
N GLU A 491 23.51 -9.59 15.83
CA GLU A 491 23.21 -9.99 17.20
C GLU A 491 22.83 -11.48 17.22
N LEU A 492 23.53 -12.27 18.02
CA LEU A 492 23.32 -13.71 18.08
C LEU A 492 22.16 -14.05 19.02
N LEU A 493 21.28 -14.95 18.56
CA LEU A 493 20.14 -15.44 19.33
C LEU A 493 20.42 -16.88 19.81
N PRO A 494 20.72 -17.08 21.11
CA PRO A 494 21.03 -18.40 21.63
C PRO A 494 19.86 -19.39 21.53
N ASN A 495 20.17 -20.63 21.22
CA ASN A 495 19.20 -21.72 21.16
C ASN A 495 19.29 -22.60 22.41
N ALA A 496 18.28 -22.56 23.26
CA ALA A 496 18.22 -23.38 24.47
C ALA A 496 17.87 -24.87 24.18
N ASN A 497 17.31 -25.17 23.00
CA ASN A 497 16.73 -26.49 22.70
C ASN A 497 17.50 -27.27 21.60
N GLY A 498 18.45 -26.63 20.92
CA GLY A 498 19.20 -27.25 19.80
C GLY A 498 20.60 -26.66 19.65
N THR A 499 21.25 -27.00 18.52
CA THR A 499 22.59 -26.52 18.17
C THR A 499 22.56 -25.26 17.31
N ALA A 500 21.50 -25.06 16.52
CA ALA A 500 21.40 -23.99 15.53
C ALA A 500 21.02 -22.66 16.22
N TRP A 501 21.99 -21.79 16.48
CA TRP A 501 21.72 -20.43 16.93
C TRP A 501 21.10 -19.60 15.81
N GLY A 502 20.15 -18.76 16.15
CA GLY A 502 19.62 -17.73 15.27
C GLY A 502 20.46 -16.45 15.31
N ALA A 503 20.05 -15.46 14.53
CA ALA A 503 20.63 -14.14 14.55
C ALA A 503 19.64 -13.05 14.13
N ARG A 504 19.96 -11.82 14.54
CA ARG A 504 19.27 -10.61 14.17
C ARG A 504 20.23 -9.67 13.45
N VAL A 505 19.83 -9.17 12.28
CA VAL A 505 20.63 -8.26 11.45
C VAL A 505 19.80 -7.01 11.15
N GLU A 506 20.38 -5.83 11.32
CA GLU A 506 19.77 -4.56 10.94
C GLU A 506 20.36 -4.08 9.60
N VAL A 507 19.52 -3.89 8.60
CA VAL A 507 19.94 -3.39 7.29
C VAL A 507 18.88 -2.50 6.66
N SER A 508 19.25 -1.30 6.24
CA SER A 508 18.35 -0.34 5.55
C SER A 508 17.00 -0.12 6.27
N GLY A 509 17.00 -0.10 7.60
CA GLY A 509 15.79 0.06 8.41
C GLY A 509 14.91 -1.19 8.54
N THR A 510 15.41 -2.34 8.09
CA THR A 510 14.77 -3.66 8.23
C THR A 510 15.53 -4.51 9.24
N THR A 511 14.82 -5.06 10.22
CA THR A 511 15.33 -6.12 11.10
C THR A 511 15.11 -7.48 10.43
N VAL A 512 16.17 -8.19 10.09
CA VAL A 512 16.10 -9.57 9.60
C VAL A 512 16.39 -10.54 10.74
N LEU A 513 15.41 -11.39 11.06
CA LEU A 513 15.53 -12.44 12.07
C LEU A 513 15.77 -13.78 11.37
N MET A 514 16.82 -14.48 11.71
CA MET A 514 17.10 -15.87 11.28
C MET A 514 16.79 -16.82 12.42
N LEU A 515 15.85 -17.74 12.22
CA LEU A 515 15.36 -18.67 13.23
C LEU A 515 15.41 -20.11 12.73
N PRO A 516 15.68 -21.11 13.59
CA PRO A 516 15.81 -22.51 13.18
C PRO A 516 14.49 -23.12 12.69
N GLY A 517 14.58 -24.24 11.97
CA GLY A 517 13.41 -24.97 11.43
C GLY A 517 12.57 -25.73 12.46
N PRO A 518 13.15 -26.53 13.36
CA PRO A 518 12.35 -27.33 14.30
C PRO A 518 11.47 -26.46 15.21
N PRO A 519 10.13 -26.70 15.32
CA PRO A 519 9.22 -25.85 16.11
C PRO A 519 9.63 -25.66 17.56
N LYS A 520 10.18 -26.71 18.21
CA LYS A 520 10.67 -26.65 19.61
C LYS A 520 11.87 -25.70 19.80
N GLU A 521 12.60 -25.41 18.74
CA GLU A 521 13.73 -24.48 18.71
C GLU A 521 13.28 -23.09 18.26
N CYS A 522 12.52 -23.03 17.16
CA CYS A 522 12.06 -21.82 16.51
C CYS A 522 11.17 -20.96 17.42
N LEU A 523 10.13 -21.55 18.01
CA LEU A 523 9.10 -20.75 18.69
C LEU A 523 9.59 -20.04 19.95
N PRO A 524 10.34 -20.67 20.89
CA PRO A 524 10.88 -19.94 22.05
C PRO A 524 11.88 -18.84 21.66
N MET A 525 12.63 -19.06 20.59
CA MET A 525 13.56 -18.06 20.06
C MET A 525 12.82 -16.90 19.41
N ALA A 526 11.76 -17.19 18.63
CA ALA A 526 10.88 -16.20 18.03
C ALA A 526 10.19 -15.32 19.07
N GLU A 527 9.66 -15.92 20.15
CA GLU A 527 9.04 -15.20 21.28
C GLU A 527 9.99 -14.16 21.87
N ASN A 528 11.22 -14.56 22.15
CA ASN A 528 12.26 -13.68 22.71
C ASN A 528 12.67 -12.59 21.71
N ALA A 529 12.90 -12.97 20.44
CA ALA A 529 13.34 -12.03 19.40
C ALA A 529 12.27 -10.98 19.08
N VAL A 530 11.00 -11.39 18.98
CA VAL A 530 9.88 -10.48 18.72
C VAL A 530 9.61 -9.57 19.91
N ALA A 531 9.73 -10.07 21.15
CA ALA A 531 9.58 -9.25 22.36
C ALA A 531 10.67 -8.17 22.50
N ALA A 532 11.85 -8.40 21.92
CA ALA A 532 12.97 -7.46 21.89
C ALA A 532 12.91 -6.45 20.74
N LEU A 533 11.91 -6.53 19.85
CA LEU A 533 11.77 -5.57 18.74
C LEU A 533 11.42 -4.17 19.25
N PRO A 534 12.01 -3.10 18.68
CA PRO A 534 11.77 -1.72 19.12
C PRO A 534 10.29 -1.33 18.97
N GLY A 535 9.71 -0.74 20.02
CA GLY A 535 8.37 -0.16 19.97
C GLY A 535 7.24 -1.17 19.71
N ALA A 536 7.44 -2.43 20.08
CA ALA A 536 6.40 -3.45 20.06
C ALA A 536 5.22 -2.99 20.93
N THR A 537 4.13 -2.62 20.31
CA THR A 537 2.86 -2.28 20.99
C THR A 537 2.03 -3.56 21.00
N ARG A 538 1.69 -4.07 22.18
CA ARG A 538 0.82 -5.26 22.24
C ARG A 538 -0.51 -4.98 21.53
N SER A 539 -0.92 -5.87 20.68
CA SER A 539 -2.27 -5.89 20.11
C SER A 539 -3.18 -6.69 21.03
N GLU A 540 -4.36 -6.13 21.31
CA GLU A 540 -5.44 -6.85 22.00
C GLU A 540 -6.41 -7.36 20.95
N SER A 541 -6.75 -8.64 21.00
CA SER A 541 -7.75 -9.24 20.12
C SER A 541 -8.89 -9.83 20.91
N SER A 542 -10.10 -9.59 20.47
CA SER A 542 -11.33 -10.22 20.96
C SER A 542 -11.87 -11.12 19.87
N ARG A 543 -12.18 -12.37 20.23
CA ARG A 543 -12.70 -13.37 19.31
C ARG A 543 -14.10 -13.80 19.72
N TRP A 544 -14.93 -14.04 18.72
CA TRP A 544 -16.26 -14.64 18.84
C TRP A 544 -16.35 -15.80 17.85
N ARG A 545 -16.60 -17.02 18.33
CA ARG A 545 -17.00 -18.14 17.49
C ARG A 545 -18.51 -18.17 17.44
N LEU A 546 -19.07 -18.01 16.26
CA LEU A 546 -20.50 -17.86 16.04
C LEU A 546 -21.08 -19.12 15.39
N LEU A 547 -22.33 -19.42 15.69
CA LEU A 547 -23.11 -20.49 15.05
C LEU A 547 -24.39 -19.92 14.45
N GLY A 548 -24.82 -20.44 13.30
CA GLY A 548 -26.07 -20.09 12.64
C GLY A 548 -26.09 -18.73 11.93
N VAL A 549 -24.91 -18.21 11.57
CA VAL A 549 -24.78 -16.94 10.82
C VAL A 549 -24.15 -17.17 9.45
N ILE A 550 -24.48 -16.29 8.50
CA ILE A 550 -23.81 -16.20 7.22
C ILE A 550 -22.76 -15.10 7.33
N GLU A 551 -21.52 -15.38 6.90
CA GLU A 551 -20.40 -14.44 7.00
C GLU A 551 -20.72 -13.07 6.41
N GLY A 552 -21.36 -13.03 5.22
CA GLY A 552 -21.68 -11.76 4.56
C GLY A 552 -22.70 -10.89 5.32
N ASP A 553 -23.67 -11.50 5.99
CA ASP A 553 -24.71 -10.79 6.75
C ASP A 553 -24.11 -10.21 8.04
N ILE A 554 -23.36 -11.05 8.78
CA ILE A 554 -22.75 -10.61 10.03
C ILE A 554 -21.65 -9.57 9.81
N ALA A 555 -20.93 -9.64 8.67
CA ALA A 555 -19.89 -8.67 8.33
C ALA A 555 -20.48 -7.25 8.16
N ALA A 556 -21.62 -7.12 7.49
CA ALA A 556 -22.26 -5.83 7.30
C ALA A 556 -22.68 -5.17 8.63
N ASP A 557 -23.21 -5.96 9.56
CA ASP A 557 -23.63 -5.47 10.88
C ASP A 557 -22.42 -5.09 11.76
N VAL A 558 -21.36 -5.90 11.73
CA VAL A 558 -20.11 -5.62 12.46
C VAL A 558 -19.42 -4.38 11.91
N ASP A 559 -19.33 -4.22 10.59
CA ASP A 559 -18.72 -3.05 9.94
C ASP A 559 -19.49 -1.77 10.29
N ALA A 560 -20.84 -1.83 10.35
CA ALA A 560 -21.66 -0.71 10.77
C ALA A 560 -21.39 -0.29 12.23
N VAL A 561 -21.19 -1.25 13.13
CA VAL A 561 -20.85 -0.98 14.55
C VAL A 561 -19.43 -0.45 14.69
N LEU A 562 -18.46 -0.90 13.90
CA LEU A 562 -17.07 -0.47 13.96
C LEU A 562 -16.79 0.83 13.20
N ALA A 563 -17.69 1.26 12.30
CA ALA A 563 -17.52 2.47 11.50
C ALA A 563 -17.11 3.73 12.32
N PRO A 564 -17.65 3.99 13.53
CA PRO A 564 -17.25 5.16 14.33
C PRO A 564 -15.79 5.14 14.82
N ILE A 565 -15.20 3.96 14.99
CA ILE A 565 -13.80 3.81 15.43
C ILE A 565 -12.84 3.54 14.25
N GLY A 566 -13.39 3.32 13.07
CA GLY A 566 -12.64 3.18 11.81
C GLY A 566 -11.44 2.24 11.92
N ASP A 567 -10.28 2.70 11.43
CA ASP A 567 -9.05 1.89 11.40
C ASP A 567 -8.41 1.63 12.78
N GLN A 568 -9.01 2.07 13.90
CA GLN A 568 -8.50 1.74 15.24
C GLN A 568 -8.76 0.28 15.61
N ALA A 569 -9.65 -0.40 14.88
CA ALA A 569 -9.89 -1.82 15.03
C ALA A 569 -9.82 -2.52 13.66
N ARG A 570 -9.21 -3.69 13.65
CA ARG A 570 -9.17 -4.58 12.48
C ARG A 570 -10.09 -5.76 12.73
N VAL A 571 -11.01 -6.03 11.80
CA VAL A 571 -11.85 -7.21 11.84
C VAL A 571 -11.37 -8.26 10.84
N SER A 572 -11.44 -9.52 11.23
CA SER A 572 -11.22 -10.66 10.33
C SER A 572 -12.32 -11.71 10.55
N TYR A 573 -12.74 -12.29 9.46
CA TYR A 573 -13.73 -13.36 9.43
C TYR A 573 -13.05 -14.64 8.96
N LEU A 574 -13.32 -15.75 9.64
CA LEU A 574 -12.83 -17.07 9.24
C LEU A 574 -14.00 -18.06 9.29
N TRP A 575 -14.38 -18.55 8.13
CA TRP A 575 -15.36 -19.60 8.05
C TRP A 575 -14.73 -20.96 8.39
N SER A 576 -15.24 -21.61 9.41
CA SER A 576 -14.83 -22.94 9.89
C SER A 576 -16.11 -23.73 10.20
N TYR A 577 -16.69 -24.31 9.16
CA TYR A 577 -17.98 -24.99 9.23
C TYR A 577 -18.15 -25.84 10.49
N PRO A 578 -19.27 -25.75 11.20
CA PRO A 578 -20.45 -24.91 10.99
C PRO A 578 -20.34 -23.47 11.55
N TYR A 579 -19.16 -23.05 11.92
CA TYR A 579 -18.92 -21.79 12.65
C TYR A 579 -18.38 -20.67 11.74
N VAL A 580 -18.63 -19.45 12.18
CA VAL A 580 -17.93 -18.25 11.70
C VAL A 580 -17.16 -17.65 12.87
N ASP A 581 -15.85 -17.58 12.77
CA ASP A 581 -15.01 -16.89 13.76
C ASP A 581 -14.85 -15.41 13.35
N VAL A 582 -15.25 -14.50 14.22
CA VAL A 582 -15.03 -13.08 14.10
C VAL A 582 -13.94 -12.66 15.08
N THR A 583 -12.88 -12.06 14.59
CA THR A 583 -11.79 -11.54 15.44
C THR A 583 -11.63 -10.04 15.21
N VAL A 584 -11.72 -9.25 16.26
CA VAL A 584 -11.47 -7.81 16.26
C VAL A 584 -10.18 -7.53 17.02
N SER A 585 -9.17 -7.03 16.31
CA SER A 585 -7.84 -6.69 16.87
C SER A 585 -7.65 -5.18 16.91
N ARG A 586 -7.03 -4.67 17.97
CA ARG A 586 -6.74 -3.24 18.20
C ARG A 586 -5.44 -3.06 18.97
N PRO A 587 -4.76 -1.91 18.92
CA PRO A 587 -3.60 -1.62 19.78
C PRO A 587 -4.00 -1.68 21.26
N ALA A 588 -3.12 -2.23 22.11
CA ALA A 588 -3.34 -2.25 23.55
C ALA A 588 -3.47 -0.82 24.12
N GLY A 589 -4.40 -0.65 25.04
CA GLY A 589 -4.72 0.67 25.60
C GLY A 589 -5.62 1.55 24.74
N SER A 590 -6.14 1.04 23.62
CA SER A 590 -7.21 1.71 22.85
C SER A 590 -8.51 1.79 23.64
N ALA A 591 -9.42 2.71 23.24
CA ALA A 591 -10.77 2.78 23.82
C ALA A 591 -11.48 1.43 23.74
N PRO A 592 -12.36 1.08 24.68
CA PRO A 592 -13.12 -0.16 24.65
C PRO A 592 -13.83 -0.37 23.32
N LEU A 593 -14.00 -1.63 22.92
CA LEU A 593 -14.82 -1.92 21.73
C LEU A 593 -16.25 -1.47 21.95
N PRO A 594 -16.95 -0.99 20.90
CA PRO A 594 -18.33 -0.55 21.01
C PRO A 594 -19.24 -1.66 21.57
N GLU A 595 -20.09 -1.34 22.55
CA GLU A 595 -21.07 -2.30 23.13
C GLU A 595 -22.02 -2.90 22.07
N GLY A 596 -22.17 -2.21 20.92
CA GLY A 596 -22.91 -2.71 19.78
C GLY A 596 -22.42 -4.04 19.24
N LEU A 597 -21.12 -4.34 19.38
CA LEU A 597 -20.58 -5.63 18.95
C LEU A 597 -21.16 -6.80 19.74
N GLU A 598 -21.29 -6.65 21.05
CA GLU A 598 -21.89 -7.71 21.87
C GLU A 598 -23.37 -7.90 21.56
N ARG A 599 -24.06 -6.84 21.21
CA ARG A 599 -25.47 -6.90 20.79
C ARG A 599 -25.63 -7.62 19.46
N VAL A 600 -24.68 -7.48 18.53
CA VAL A 600 -24.69 -8.16 17.22
C VAL A 600 -24.18 -9.60 17.33
N LEU A 601 -23.06 -9.82 17.99
CA LEU A 601 -22.35 -11.12 18.00
C LEU A 601 -22.82 -12.04 19.14
N GLY A 602 -23.18 -11.49 20.29
CA GLY A 602 -23.53 -12.24 21.51
C GLY A 602 -24.62 -13.30 21.31
N PRO A 603 -25.76 -12.99 20.64
CA PRO A 603 -26.82 -13.96 20.39
C PRO A 603 -26.36 -15.25 19.66
N HIS A 604 -25.32 -15.15 18.85
CA HIS A 604 -24.79 -16.23 18.03
C HIS A 604 -23.50 -16.84 18.59
N THR A 605 -22.97 -16.29 19.69
CA THR A 605 -21.67 -16.70 20.23
C THR A 605 -21.74 -18.09 20.87
N VAL A 606 -20.85 -18.96 20.43
CA VAL A 606 -20.58 -20.25 21.03
C VAL A 606 -19.50 -20.11 22.11
N SER A 607 -18.34 -19.54 21.73
CA SER A 607 -17.21 -19.35 22.65
C SER A 607 -16.41 -18.09 22.30
N ARG A 608 -15.56 -17.66 23.25
CA ARG A 608 -14.66 -16.52 23.10
C ARG A 608 -13.20 -16.92 22.84
N ASP A 609 -12.87 -18.19 22.99
CA ASP A 609 -11.54 -18.75 22.84
C ASP A 609 -11.40 -19.69 21.62
N GLY A 610 -12.50 -19.88 20.89
CA GLY A 610 -12.56 -20.71 19.68
C GLY A 610 -12.86 -22.17 19.92
N ARG A 611 -13.32 -22.55 21.14
CA ARG A 611 -13.89 -23.87 21.38
C ARG A 611 -15.15 -24.07 20.56
N ASP A 612 -15.40 -25.26 20.09
CA ASP A 612 -16.66 -25.65 19.47
C ASP A 612 -17.80 -25.85 20.51
N ALA A 613 -19.00 -26.10 20.04
CA ALA A 613 -20.17 -26.19 20.90
C ALA A 613 -20.08 -27.35 21.90
N PHE A 614 -19.48 -28.47 21.51
CA PHE A 614 -19.31 -29.64 22.39
C PHE A 614 -18.21 -29.39 23.44
N ALA A 615 -17.10 -28.80 23.03
CA ALA A 615 -16.04 -28.42 23.97
C ALA A 615 -16.52 -27.32 24.95
N GLU A 616 -17.40 -26.42 24.51
CA GLU A 616 -18.03 -25.44 25.39
C GLU A 616 -18.99 -26.08 26.37
N LEU A 617 -19.81 -27.04 25.92
CA LEU A 617 -20.67 -27.84 26.77
C LEU A 617 -19.86 -28.59 27.84
N ALA A 618 -18.79 -29.24 27.44
CA ALA A 618 -17.90 -29.98 28.38
C ALA A 618 -17.21 -29.03 29.37
N ALA A 619 -16.88 -27.80 28.98
CA ALA A 619 -16.26 -26.80 29.85
C ALA A 619 -17.23 -26.18 30.88
N GLY A 620 -18.53 -26.27 30.66
CA GLY A 620 -19.59 -25.85 31.62
C GLY A 620 -19.65 -26.67 32.90
N GLY A 621 -18.83 -27.72 33.01
CA GLY A 621 -18.75 -28.60 34.19
C GLY A 621 -19.47 -29.93 33.99
N PRO A 622 -19.39 -30.83 34.99
CA PRO A 622 -20.03 -32.12 34.90
C PRO A 622 -21.54 -31.98 34.97
N PHE A 623 -22.24 -32.71 34.12
CA PHE A 623 -23.71 -32.80 34.10
C PHE A 623 -24.15 -34.26 33.88
N THR A 624 -25.42 -34.56 34.15
CA THR A 624 -26.01 -35.88 33.90
C THR A 624 -27.13 -35.71 32.86
N LEU A 625 -27.04 -36.40 31.74
CA LEU A 625 -28.13 -36.46 30.76
C LEU A 625 -29.27 -37.34 31.32
N SER A 626 -30.44 -36.71 31.54
CA SER A 626 -31.62 -37.43 32.05
C SER A 626 -32.60 -37.80 30.93
N THR A 627 -32.73 -36.96 29.92
CA THR A 627 -33.58 -37.20 28.75
C THR A 627 -32.96 -36.55 27.53
N VAL A 628 -32.88 -37.30 26.44
CA VAL A 628 -32.55 -36.79 25.10
C VAL A 628 -33.64 -37.31 24.16
N ASP A 629 -34.37 -36.39 23.55
CA ASP A 629 -35.43 -36.67 22.59
C ASP A 629 -35.33 -35.65 21.45
N LEU A 630 -34.48 -35.97 20.48
CA LEU A 630 -34.20 -35.16 19.32
C LEU A 630 -34.70 -35.89 18.07
N ASP A 631 -35.61 -35.30 17.35
CA ASP A 631 -36.15 -35.88 16.10
C ASP A 631 -35.14 -35.85 14.94
N PHE A 632 -34.04 -35.11 15.11
CA PHE A 632 -32.96 -34.97 14.12
C PHE A 632 -31.60 -34.82 14.78
N ALA A 633 -30.56 -35.52 14.27
CA ALA A 633 -29.17 -35.42 14.70
C ALA A 633 -28.91 -35.92 16.16
N GLU A 634 -29.79 -36.71 16.74
CA GLU A 634 -29.60 -37.28 18.10
C GLU A 634 -28.32 -38.10 18.22
N LYS A 635 -28.03 -38.94 17.21
CA LYS A 635 -26.85 -39.79 17.18
C LYS A 635 -25.55 -38.95 17.16
N GLU A 636 -25.52 -37.93 16.33
CA GLU A 636 -24.39 -36.98 16.21
C GLU A 636 -24.21 -36.20 17.52
N PHE A 637 -25.31 -35.75 18.13
CA PHE A 637 -25.28 -35.08 19.43
C PHE A 637 -24.70 -36.01 20.51
N LEU A 638 -25.25 -37.21 20.69
CA LEU A 638 -24.79 -38.16 21.70
C LEU A 638 -23.34 -38.58 21.49
N SER A 639 -22.90 -38.72 20.24
CA SER A 639 -21.49 -39.03 19.93
C SER A 639 -20.53 -37.93 20.30
N GLY A 640 -20.96 -36.68 20.26
CA GLY A 640 -20.15 -35.49 20.57
C GLY A 640 -20.09 -35.13 22.05
N VAL A 641 -21.13 -35.48 22.83
CA VAL A 641 -21.20 -35.15 24.26
C VAL A 641 -20.22 -35.98 25.12
N GLY A 642 -19.85 -37.17 24.68
CA GLY A 642 -18.92 -38.04 25.43
C GLY A 642 -19.48 -38.54 26.76
N ASP A 643 -18.56 -38.86 27.69
CA ASP A 643 -18.91 -39.43 29.00
C ASP A 643 -19.41 -38.32 29.94
N THR A 644 -20.63 -38.45 30.47
CA THR A 644 -21.25 -37.49 31.39
C THR A 644 -20.95 -37.84 32.83
N GLY A 645 -20.46 -36.87 33.60
CA GLY A 645 -20.13 -37.05 35.03
C GLY A 645 -21.36 -36.92 35.95
N THR A 646 -21.10 -36.82 37.24
CA THR A 646 -22.15 -36.52 38.25
C THR A 646 -22.30 -35.00 38.39
N GLY A 647 -23.45 -34.45 38.02
CA GLY A 647 -23.72 -33.03 38.06
C GLY A 647 -25.24 -32.74 37.96
N PRO A 648 -25.64 -31.51 37.68
CA PRO A 648 -27.04 -31.16 37.48
C PRO A 648 -27.64 -31.99 36.35
N GLU A 649 -28.90 -32.36 36.53
CA GLU A 649 -29.65 -33.07 35.47
C GLU A 649 -29.91 -32.13 34.30
N LEU A 650 -29.60 -32.61 33.10
CA LEU A 650 -29.85 -31.97 31.84
C LEU A 650 -30.82 -32.80 31.00
N SER A 651 -31.95 -32.20 30.67
CA SER A 651 -32.90 -32.77 29.71
C SER A 651 -32.96 -31.89 28.48
N ILE A 652 -32.84 -32.51 27.31
CA ILE A 652 -32.94 -31.78 26.03
C ILE A 652 -33.95 -32.48 25.12
N THR A 653 -34.91 -31.69 24.64
CA THR A 653 -35.85 -32.11 23.61
C THR A 653 -35.77 -31.12 22.46
N GLY A 654 -35.92 -31.58 21.23
CA GLY A 654 -35.82 -30.70 20.10
C GLY A 654 -36.18 -31.30 18.76
N GLY A 655 -36.33 -30.42 17.81
CA GLY A 655 -36.73 -30.79 16.49
C GLY A 655 -36.16 -29.91 15.39
N ALA A 656 -36.31 -30.38 14.17
CA ALA A 656 -35.87 -29.73 12.98
C ALA A 656 -36.99 -29.59 11.96
N GLU A 657 -37.38 -28.38 11.63
CA GLU A 657 -38.32 -28.11 10.54
C GLU A 657 -37.56 -27.65 9.28
N TRP A 658 -37.81 -28.40 8.22
CA TRP A 658 -37.17 -28.22 6.94
C TRP A 658 -38.03 -27.35 6.01
N SER A 659 -37.54 -26.20 5.56
CA SER A 659 -38.11 -25.43 4.46
C SER A 659 -37.28 -25.67 3.19
N GLY A 660 -37.80 -26.56 2.31
CA GLY A 660 -37.05 -27.04 1.15
C GLY A 660 -37.16 -26.17 -0.10
N GLY A 661 -36.04 -25.98 -0.78
CA GLY A 661 -35.97 -25.65 -2.20
C GLY A 661 -35.79 -26.91 -3.06
N PRO A 662 -35.86 -26.78 -4.39
CA PRO A 662 -35.87 -27.91 -5.33
C PRO A 662 -34.51 -28.64 -5.47
N THR A 663 -33.46 -28.23 -4.79
CA THR A 663 -32.14 -28.85 -4.85
C THR A 663 -31.60 -29.18 -3.45
N GLU A 664 -30.68 -30.14 -3.36
CA GLU A 664 -30.00 -30.55 -2.12
C GLU A 664 -29.27 -29.40 -1.39
N PHE A 665 -29.03 -28.29 -2.05
CA PHE A 665 -28.29 -27.13 -1.52
C PHE A 665 -29.17 -25.89 -1.30
N SER A 666 -30.49 -25.98 -1.48
CA SER A 666 -31.41 -24.87 -1.34
C SER A 666 -32.41 -25.11 -0.20
N GLY A 667 -32.48 -24.18 0.74
CA GLY A 667 -33.41 -24.22 1.86
C GLY A 667 -32.74 -23.88 3.19
N THR A 668 -33.56 -23.75 4.23
CA THR A 668 -33.12 -23.52 5.61
C THR A 668 -33.67 -24.58 6.52
N LEU A 669 -32.90 -24.95 7.54
CA LEU A 669 -33.30 -25.83 8.61
C LEU A 669 -33.57 -24.93 9.83
N ALA A 670 -34.82 -24.89 10.28
CA ALA A 670 -35.20 -24.25 11.53
C ALA A 670 -35.06 -25.29 12.64
N LEU A 671 -34.17 -25.01 13.57
CA LEU A 671 -33.89 -25.88 14.74
C LEU A 671 -34.52 -25.26 15.98
N THR A 672 -35.16 -26.12 16.79
CA THR A 672 -35.69 -25.74 18.10
C THR A 672 -35.19 -26.71 19.14
N ALA A 673 -34.75 -26.18 20.28
CA ALA A 673 -34.34 -27.00 21.43
C ALA A 673 -35.01 -26.46 22.70
N GLU A 674 -35.58 -27.35 23.49
CA GLU A 674 -36.01 -27.08 24.87
C GLU A 674 -35.04 -27.79 25.80
N VAL A 675 -34.36 -27.03 26.63
CA VAL A 675 -33.34 -27.55 27.54
C VAL A 675 -33.78 -27.28 28.99
N THR A 676 -33.87 -28.33 29.80
CA THR A 676 -34.13 -28.23 31.23
C THR A 676 -32.84 -28.51 31.99
N SER A 677 -32.42 -27.59 32.85
CA SER A 677 -31.28 -27.73 33.73
C SER A 677 -31.62 -27.13 35.11
N GLY A 678 -31.31 -27.82 36.20
CA GLY A 678 -31.60 -27.33 37.55
C GLY A 678 -33.07 -26.99 37.81
N GLY A 679 -34.01 -27.67 37.13
CA GLY A 679 -35.44 -27.42 37.24
C GLY A 679 -35.98 -26.21 36.47
N ARG A 680 -35.15 -25.61 35.61
CA ARG A 680 -35.50 -24.50 34.73
C ARG A 680 -35.46 -24.95 33.27
N THR A 681 -36.48 -24.62 32.49
CA THR A 681 -36.57 -24.90 31.07
C THR A 681 -36.36 -23.62 30.27
N SER A 682 -35.45 -23.68 29.31
CA SER A 682 -35.14 -22.60 28.33
C SER A 682 -35.36 -23.14 26.92
N THR A 683 -35.89 -22.28 26.03
CA THR A 683 -36.13 -22.61 24.63
C THR A 683 -35.19 -21.81 23.75
N TYR A 684 -34.52 -22.50 22.83
CA TYR A 684 -33.57 -21.91 21.87
C TYR A 684 -34.06 -22.22 20.46
N GLN A 685 -33.84 -21.26 19.56
CA GLN A 685 -34.19 -21.39 18.14
C GLN A 685 -33.06 -20.89 17.28
N LEU A 686 -32.78 -21.58 16.19
CA LEU A 686 -31.78 -21.17 15.22
C LEU A 686 -32.22 -21.60 13.81
N SER A 687 -32.00 -20.73 12.82
CA SER A 687 -32.19 -21.09 11.42
C SER A 687 -30.83 -21.20 10.74
N VAL A 688 -30.51 -22.37 10.19
CA VAL A 688 -29.26 -22.63 9.49
C VAL A 688 -29.52 -22.93 8.02
N PRO A 689 -28.73 -22.37 7.09
CA PRO A 689 -28.84 -22.73 5.68
C PRO A 689 -28.41 -24.19 5.46
N LYS A 690 -29.16 -24.94 4.66
CA LYS A 690 -28.75 -26.29 4.25
C LYS A 690 -27.53 -26.20 3.33
N ARG A 691 -26.43 -26.75 3.75
CA ARG A 691 -25.25 -26.90 2.91
C ARG A 691 -24.67 -28.31 3.09
N GLY A 692 -24.85 -29.14 2.08
CA GLY A 692 -24.22 -30.44 1.96
C GLY A 692 -24.66 -31.54 2.97
N PRO A 693 -23.94 -32.65 3.02
CA PRO A 693 -24.26 -33.81 3.85
C PRO A 693 -24.08 -33.56 5.37
N GLU A 694 -23.49 -32.49 5.79
CA GLU A 694 -23.10 -32.19 7.18
C GLU A 694 -24.21 -31.45 7.96
N VAL A 695 -25.45 -31.47 7.48
CA VAL A 695 -26.59 -30.81 8.15
C VAL A 695 -26.86 -31.40 9.56
N ALA A 696 -26.62 -32.69 9.73
CA ALA A 696 -26.77 -33.35 11.04
C ALA A 696 -25.75 -32.86 12.05
N ASP A 697 -24.50 -32.63 11.63
CA ASP A 697 -23.44 -32.08 12.49
C ASP A 697 -23.76 -30.64 12.93
N ASN A 698 -24.35 -29.83 12.04
CA ASN A 698 -24.85 -28.52 12.38
C ASN A 698 -25.96 -28.53 13.44
N ALA A 699 -26.92 -29.42 13.28
CA ALA A 699 -27.99 -29.57 14.25
C ALA A 699 -27.45 -30.06 15.59
N ALA A 700 -26.56 -31.05 15.58
CA ALA A 700 -25.90 -31.53 16.79
C ALA A 700 -25.10 -30.43 17.51
N ALA A 701 -24.36 -29.58 16.75
CA ALA A 701 -23.66 -28.42 17.31
C ALA A 701 -24.63 -27.39 17.93
N PHE A 702 -25.81 -27.19 17.32
CA PHE A 702 -26.86 -26.32 17.87
C PHE A 702 -27.41 -26.87 19.18
N PHE A 703 -27.68 -28.16 19.26
CA PHE A 703 -28.18 -28.78 20.48
C PHE A 703 -27.13 -28.71 21.59
N ALA A 704 -25.83 -28.95 21.29
CA ALA A 704 -24.75 -28.82 22.25
C ALA A 704 -24.59 -27.36 22.73
N TRP A 705 -24.68 -26.38 21.84
CA TRP A 705 -24.67 -24.97 22.19
C TRP A 705 -25.86 -24.56 23.07
N SER A 706 -27.07 -25.07 22.77
CA SER A 706 -28.26 -24.81 23.56
C SER A 706 -28.11 -25.37 24.98
N ALA A 707 -27.58 -26.61 25.11
CA ALA A 707 -27.29 -27.22 26.36
C ALA A 707 -26.24 -26.47 27.19
N ALA A 708 -25.14 -26.05 26.55
CA ALA A 708 -24.10 -25.24 27.18
C ALA A 708 -24.64 -23.91 27.73
N ARG A 709 -25.48 -23.22 26.96
CA ARG A 709 -26.13 -21.98 27.42
C ARG A 709 -27.04 -22.20 28.61
N ALA A 710 -27.88 -23.24 28.58
CA ALA A 710 -28.78 -23.55 29.67
C ALA A 710 -28.06 -23.89 31.00
N LEU A 711 -26.90 -24.55 30.93
CA LEU A 711 -26.03 -24.80 32.08
C LEU A 711 -25.45 -23.50 32.65
N ASN A 712 -24.94 -22.60 31.78
CA ASN A 712 -24.32 -21.36 32.18
C ASN A 712 -25.34 -20.31 32.68
N GLU A 713 -26.56 -20.26 32.13
CA GLU A 713 -27.63 -19.35 32.55
C GLU A 713 -28.24 -19.73 33.90
N GLY A 714 -28.07 -20.97 34.34
CA GLY A 714 -28.48 -21.44 35.66
C GLY A 714 -27.77 -20.77 36.84
N GLU A 715 -26.62 -20.19 36.60
CA GLU A 715 -25.80 -19.49 37.60
C GLU A 715 -26.04 -17.96 37.69
N LYS A 716 -26.81 -17.33 36.79
CA LYS A 716 -27.10 -15.90 36.82
C LYS A 716 -28.31 -15.51 37.62
N PRO A 717 -28.30 -14.44 38.47
CA PRO A 717 -29.45 -14.01 39.25
C PRO A 717 -30.56 -13.45 38.33
N MET A 718 -31.82 -13.72 38.74
CA MET A 718 -33.08 -13.40 38.00
C MET A 718 -33.25 -11.94 37.57
N SER A 719 -32.51 -10.98 38.12
CA SER A 719 -32.61 -9.57 37.80
C SER A 719 -31.97 -9.13 36.46
N GLU A 720 -31.06 -9.92 35.91
CA GLU A 720 -30.42 -9.61 34.62
C GLU A 720 -31.16 -10.21 33.41
N LEU A 721 -32.00 -11.19 33.59
CA LEU A 721 -32.69 -11.93 32.53
C LEU A 721 -33.97 -11.26 32.01
N ALA A 722 -34.53 -10.32 32.73
CA ALA A 722 -35.76 -9.62 32.33
C ALA A 722 -35.58 -8.58 31.22
N SER A 723 -34.31 -8.23 30.87
CA SER A 723 -34.00 -7.26 29.82
C SER A 723 -33.71 -7.89 28.44
N GLU A 724 -33.48 -9.20 28.36
CA GLU A 724 -33.12 -9.87 27.11
C GLU A 724 -34.30 -10.48 26.32
N SER A 725 -35.51 -10.58 26.92
CA SER A 725 -36.67 -11.25 26.30
C SER A 725 -37.55 -10.41 25.38
N LEU A 726 -37.18 -9.18 25.07
CA LEU A 726 -37.95 -8.28 24.22
C LEU A 726 -37.12 -7.72 23.07
N SER A 727 -36.89 -8.51 22.00
CA SER A 727 -36.80 -8.00 20.60
C SER A 727 -36.28 -9.03 19.58
N THR A 728 -36.75 -10.27 19.59
CA THR A 728 -36.59 -11.14 18.44
C THR A 728 -37.92 -11.33 17.72
N GLY A 729 -38.34 -10.32 17.01
CA GLY A 729 -39.58 -10.39 16.26
C GLY A 729 -39.76 -9.18 15.35
N SER A 730 -39.07 -9.16 14.24
CA SER A 730 -39.62 -8.55 13.03
C SER A 730 -38.99 -9.21 11.79
N ALA A 731 -39.73 -10.12 11.22
CA ALA A 731 -39.53 -10.59 9.87
C ALA A 731 -39.49 -9.39 8.91
N ARG A 732 -38.42 -9.17 8.23
CA ARG A 732 -38.41 -8.38 7.01
C ARG A 732 -38.90 -9.25 5.87
N SER A 733 -40.17 -9.09 5.50
CA SER A 733 -40.79 -9.63 4.32
C SER A 733 -40.35 -8.86 3.09
N ALA A 734 -40.29 -9.59 1.98
CA ALA A 734 -40.38 -9.20 0.59
C ALA A 734 -39.18 -8.49 -0.06
N ALA A 735 -38.44 -9.31 -0.80
CA ALA A 735 -37.71 -8.85 -1.96
C ALA A 735 -38.68 -8.36 -3.05
N PRO A 736 -38.41 -7.27 -3.77
CA PRO A 736 -39.17 -6.90 -4.96
C PRO A 736 -38.81 -7.82 -6.12
N SER A 737 -39.87 -8.25 -6.82
CA SER A 737 -39.81 -9.10 -8.01
C SER A 737 -38.97 -8.47 -9.12
N ALA A 738 -38.12 -9.29 -9.72
CA ALA A 738 -37.39 -8.97 -10.95
C ALA A 738 -38.35 -8.88 -12.17
N SER A 739 -38.86 -7.69 -12.42
CA SER A 739 -39.50 -7.36 -13.71
C SER A 739 -39.56 -5.84 -13.85
N GLU A 740 -38.43 -5.21 -14.17
CA GLU A 740 -38.36 -3.90 -14.82
C GLU A 740 -36.89 -3.45 -15.00
N VAL A 741 -36.15 -4.16 -15.87
CA VAL A 741 -34.97 -3.60 -16.53
C VAL A 741 -34.91 -4.21 -17.92
N ARG A 742 -35.77 -3.72 -18.80
CA ARG A 742 -35.57 -3.71 -20.26
C ARG A 742 -36.22 -2.43 -20.78
N ARG A 743 -35.44 -1.36 -20.85
CA ARG A 743 -35.44 -0.39 -21.95
C ARG A 743 -34.19 0.49 -21.83
#